data_aef552f8622811437b4a22a01f7f0f40
#
_entry.id   aef552f8622811437b4a22a01f7f0f40
#
_cell.length_a   1.000
_cell.length_b   1.000
_cell.length_c   1.000
_cell.angle_alpha   90.00
_cell.angle_beta   90.00
_cell.angle_gamma   90.00
#
_symmetry.space_group_name_H-M   'P 1'
#
loop_
_entity.id
_entity.type
_entity.pdbx_description
1 polymer ?
#
loop_
_entity_poly.entity_id
_entity_poly.type
_entity_poly.pdbx_seq_one_letter_code
_entity_poly.pdbx_strand_id
1 'polypeptide(L)'
;MSVPAKARARWGELVDAINEARERYYLHDKPTLSDEEYDTLYRELVELEAKHPELASGESPTQTVGGSRAEMYEPVEHLSRMYSLDNAFSVEEVQAWAARVDKAVGQPDSGGSADAPGQMPAMLCELKVDGLAVDLVYVDGRLRTVATRGDGRVGEDVTYNASFIAGIPKSLSGKEPPALLEVRGEIYFPLTEFERINAEQLALGGSPFANPRNAAAGSLRQRIDRRQDDLADVESRSRGTDREEARLARLRDELALATGRLEALRLVVHGIGAHEGVSFTTLSEAYAVLARLGLPTSDRIRLVPDLAGVEEYIAYYGEHRHDVEHEIDGVVIKVDDLAIQERLGATSRAPRWAIAYKYPPEVVRTRLRDIQVNVGRTGRVTPFAVMEPALVAGSTVSMATLHNAQEVARKGVLIGDMIFLRKAGDVIPEVLGPVVEVRDGSERAFVMPSACPECGSTLAPEKEGDIDIRCPNTRSCPAQMRERLFHVASRGAMDIEGLGYKAAIALLECGLVQDEGDLFALTADALLRCPFFTREPGKGEEGPQLTENAKGMLAQIEAAKDRPLWRALVALSIRHVGPTAAQALARDLGSIDAIMAATPEQLESVEGVGGVIAEALQEWFAEPWHREVVEKWRAAGVRLADERSDSGPGTLDGVTVVITGSLEGFTRDEASAAVQERGGKVSGSVSKKTDFLVAAGESTSSKYEKAVALGVPILGVEGFRALLDDGADAARAIASST
;
A
#
# COMPACT_ATOMS: atom_id res chain seq x y z
N MET A 1 -24.46 23.88 -2.00
CA MET A 1 -25.60 23.00 -1.60
C MET A 1 -24.99 21.88 -0.78
N SER A 2 -25.62 21.41 0.29
CA SER A 2 -25.06 20.29 1.08
C SER A 2 -25.05 19.01 0.24
N VAL A 3 -23.93 18.28 0.27
CA VAL A 3 -23.81 16.97 -0.38
C VAL A 3 -24.93 16.05 0.11
N PRO A 4 -25.68 15.36 -0.76
CA PRO A 4 -26.70 14.41 -0.34
C PRO A 4 -26.11 13.33 0.57
N ALA A 5 -26.81 12.96 1.65
CA ALA A 5 -26.33 11.97 2.62
C ALA A 5 -25.92 10.64 1.96
N LYS A 6 -26.69 10.18 0.96
CA LYS A 6 -26.36 8.98 0.18
C LYS A 6 -25.06 9.10 -0.60
N ALA A 7 -24.78 10.28 -1.20
CA ALA A 7 -23.53 10.51 -1.93
C ALA A 7 -22.33 10.53 -0.97
N ARG A 8 -22.48 11.13 0.21
CA ARG A 8 -21.42 11.14 1.23
C ARG A 8 -21.13 9.73 1.78
N ALA A 9 -22.19 8.95 2.07
CA ALA A 9 -22.02 7.56 2.50
C ALA A 9 -21.30 6.72 1.45
N ARG A 10 -21.71 6.84 0.17
CA ARG A 10 -21.05 6.10 -0.93
C ARG A 10 -19.59 6.52 -1.11
N TRP A 11 -19.30 7.80 -0.97
CA TRP A 11 -17.92 8.31 -1.01
C TRP A 11 -17.06 7.67 0.09
N GLY A 12 -17.57 7.61 1.34
CA GLY A 12 -16.87 6.94 2.44
C GLY A 12 -16.58 5.47 2.16
N GLU A 13 -17.59 4.71 1.70
CA GLU A 13 -17.42 3.31 1.31
C GLU A 13 -16.31 3.11 0.25
N LEU A 14 -16.26 4.00 -0.76
CA LEU A 14 -15.27 3.95 -1.82
C LEU A 14 -13.87 4.28 -1.31
N VAL A 15 -13.74 5.32 -0.49
CA VAL A 15 -12.46 5.72 0.12
C VAL A 15 -11.90 4.60 1.00
N ASP A 16 -12.73 3.99 1.84
CA ASP A 16 -12.32 2.89 2.72
C ASP A 16 -11.88 1.66 1.92
N ALA A 17 -12.68 1.26 0.93
CA ALA A 17 -12.37 0.10 0.09
C ALA A 17 -11.07 0.30 -0.72
N ILE A 18 -10.85 1.50 -1.26
CA ILE A 18 -9.66 1.83 -2.04
C ILE A 18 -8.42 1.91 -1.12
N ASN A 19 -8.54 2.49 0.07
CA ASN A 19 -7.42 2.57 1.01
C ASN A 19 -7.06 1.18 1.57
N GLU A 20 -8.02 0.35 1.93
CA GLU A 20 -7.77 -1.04 2.31
C GLU A 20 -7.09 -1.82 1.19
N ALA A 21 -7.54 -1.65 -0.06
CA ALA A 21 -6.91 -2.29 -1.21
C ALA A 21 -5.46 -1.83 -1.40
N ARG A 22 -5.18 -0.53 -1.25
CA ARG A 22 -3.81 0.03 -1.31
C ARG A 22 -2.91 -0.56 -0.23
N GLU A 23 -3.37 -0.59 1.01
CA GLU A 23 -2.62 -1.15 2.13
C GLU A 23 -2.26 -2.62 1.87
N ARG A 24 -3.24 -3.42 1.45
CA ARG A 24 -3.03 -4.83 1.13
C ARG A 24 -2.09 -5.05 -0.05
N TYR A 25 -2.18 -4.20 -1.06
CA TYR A 25 -1.33 -4.27 -2.25
C TYR A 25 0.11 -3.85 -1.96
N TYR A 26 0.32 -2.69 -1.31
CA TYR A 26 1.65 -2.11 -1.13
C TYR A 26 2.38 -2.55 0.14
N LEU A 27 1.66 -2.87 1.24
CA LEU A 27 2.29 -3.26 2.51
C LEU A 27 2.33 -4.78 2.71
N HIS A 28 1.27 -5.46 2.31
CA HIS A 28 1.10 -6.87 2.67
C HIS A 28 1.42 -7.81 1.52
N ASP A 29 1.66 -7.31 0.30
CA ASP A 29 1.80 -8.11 -0.93
C ASP A 29 0.68 -9.16 -1.08
N LYS A 30 -0.54 -8.83 -0.56
CA LYS A 30 -1.74 -9.69 -0.54
C LYS A 30 -2.96 -8.87 -0.94
N PRO A 31 -3.04 -8.42 -2.19
CA PRO A 31 -4.19 -7.67 -2.68
C PRO A 31 -5.48 -8.48 -2.51
N THR A 32 -6.57 -7.78 -2.21
CA THR A 32 -7.92 -8.35 -2.07
C THR A 32 -8.88 -7.88 -3.13
N LEU A 33 -8.52 -6.82 -3.83
CA LEU A 33 -9.21 -6.34 -5.03
C LEU A 33 -8.29 -6.52 -6.23
N SER A 34 -8.88 -6.81 -7.36
CA SER A 34 -8.18 -6.73 -8.64
C SER A 34 -7.91 -5.28 -9.03
N ASP A 35 -6.95 -5.05 -9.92
CA ASP A 35 -6.71 -3.72 -10.48
C ASP A 35 -7.96 -3.18 -11.19
N GLU A 36 -8.72 -4.03 -11.88
CA GLU A 36 -9.98 -3.65 -12.54
C GLU A 36 -11.07 -3.26 -11.53
N GLU A 37 -11.23 -4.03 -10.45
CA GLU A 37 -12.15 -3.68 -9.35
C GLU A 37 -11.67 -2.42 -8.64
N TYR A 38 -10.38 -2.32 -8.35
CA TYR A 38 -9.77 -1.12 -7.80
C TYR A 38 -9.98 0.09 -8.71
N ASP A 39 -9.66 -0.04 -10.00
CA ASP A 39 -9.83 1.04 -10.97
C ASP A 39 -11.32 1.38 -11.21
N THR A 40 -12.22 0.41 -11.06
CA THR A 40 -13.67 0.64 -11.12
C THR A 40 -14.16 1.45 -9.91
N LEU A 41 -13.77 1.06 -8.71
CA LEU A 41 -14.06 1.81 -7.49
C LEU A 41 -13.41 3.20 -7.54
N TYR A 42 -12.18 3.26 -8.02
CA TYR A 42 -11.45 4.53 -8.17
C TYR A 42 -12.14 5.47 -9.17
N ARG A 43 -12.59 4.95 -10.30
CA ARG A 43 -13.34 5.71 -11.32
C ARG A 43 -14.67 6.22 -10.77
N GLU A 44 -15.41 5.38 -10.04
CA GLU A 44 -16.65 5.78 -9.36
C GLU A 44 -16.38 6.90 -8.34
N LEU A 45 -15.27 6.82 -7.58
CA LEU A 45 -14.86 7.86 -6.65
C LEU A 45 -14.56 9.18 -7.37
N VAL A 46 -13.79 9.15 -8.46
CA VAL A 46 -13.47 10.33 -9.28
C VAL A 46 -14.75 10.96 -9.84
N GLU A 47 -15.70 10.17 -10.35
CA GLU A 47 -16.97 10.69 -10.87
C GLU A 47 -17.82 11.31 -9.76
N LEU A 48 -17.82 10.70 -8.56
CA LEU A 48 -18.56 11.20 -7.42
C LEU A 48 -17.99 12.54 -6.93
N GLU A 49 -16.67 12.66 -6.86
CA GLU A 49 -15.97 13.89 -6.51
C GLU A 49 -16.13 14.98 -7.59
N ALA A 50 -16.15 14.62 -8.86
CA ALA A 50 -16.45 15.56 -9.94
C ALA A 50 -17.88 16.13 -9.85
N LYS A 51 -18.86 15.32 -9.42
CA LYS A 51 -20.25 15.76 -9.17
C LYS A 51 -20.40 16.55 -7.87
N HIS A 52 -19.55 16.28 -6.88
CA HIS A 52 -19.56 16.88 -5.55
C HIS A 52 -18.15 17.29 -5.10
N PRO A 53 -17.59 18.38 -5.64
CA PRO A 53 -16.22 18.80 -5.36
C PRO A 53 -15.90 19.03 -3.86
N GLU A 54 -16.95 19.19 -3.04
CA GLU A 54 -16.82 19.31 -1.59
C GLU A 54 -16.34 18.01 -0.92
N LEU A 55 -16.44 16.86 -1.60
CA LEU A 55 -15.96 15.56 -1.13
C LEU A 55 -14.48 15.33 -1.44
N ALA A 56 -13.91 15.98 -2.44
CA ALA A 56 -12.51 15.85 -2.81
C ALA A 56 -11.61 16.48 -1.73
N SER A 57 -11.39 15.77 -0.63
CA SER A 57 -10.47 16.16 0.44
C SER A 57 -9.02 15.75 0.10
N GLY A 58 -8.03 16.35 0.79
CA GLY A 58 -6.62 15.97 0.64
C GLY A 58 -6.32 14.52 1.04
N GLU A 59 -7.22 13.87 1.76
CA GLU A 59 -7.14 12.48 2.21
C GLU A 59 -7.78 11.49 1.22
N SER A 60 -8.50 12.00 0.22
CA SER A 60 -9.08 11.12 -0.80
C SER A 60 -7.99 10.34 -1.54
N PRO A 61 -8.20 9.06 -1.82
CA PRO A 61 -7.33 8.28 -2.69
C PRO A 61 -7.10 8.91 -4.06
N THR A 62 -7.98 9.80 -4.52
CA THR A 62 -7.81 10.55 -5.76
C THR A 62 -6.74 11.64 -5.65
N GLN A 63 -6.38 12.06 -4.44
CA GLN A 63 -5.42 13.12 -4.14
C GLN A 63 -4.07 12.59 -3.64
N THR A 64 -3.98 11.28 -3.32
CA THR A 64 -2.79 10.66 -2.74
C THR A 64 -2.21 9.58 -3.65
N VAL A 65 -0.87 9.45 -3.66
CA VAL A 65 -0.18 8.30 -4.27
C VAL A 65 -0.34 7.10 -3.33
N GLY A 66 -0.70 5.92 -3.86
CA GLY A 66 -0.80 4.71 -3.06
C GLY A 66 0.59 4.21 -2.64
N GLY A 67 0.73 3.88 -1.37
CA GLY A 67 1.93 3.33 -0.77
C GLY A 67 2.02 3.81 0.68
N SER A 68 2.13 2.90 1.64
CA SER A 68 2.41 3.22 3.03
C SER A 68 3.78 2.66 3.42
N ARG A 69 4.37 3.23 4.44
CA ARG A 69 5.69 2.84 4.97
C ARG A 69 5.64 1.47 5.62
N ALA A 70 6.61 0.61 5.34
CA ALA A 70 7.01 -0.44 6.26
C ALA A 70 8.15 0.10 7.14
N GLU A 71 8.10 -0.10 8.46
CA GLU A 71 9.09 0.43 9.42
C GLU A 71 10.41 -0.36 9.44
N MET A 72 10.68 -1.20 8.43
CA MET A 72 11.87 -2.09 8.41
C MET A 72 13.16 -1.40 7.96
N TYR A 73 13.06 -0.29 7.24
CA TYR A 73 14.18 0.43 6.65
C TYR A 73 14.11 1.91 6.99
N GLU A 74 15.27 2.57 6.99
CA GLU A 74 15.35 4.02 7.19
C GLU A 74 14.58 4.76 6.08
N PRO A 75 13.84 5.81 6.44
CA PRO A 75 13.12 6.61 5.47
C PRO A 75 14.06 7.49 4.65
N VAL A 76 13.77 7.59 3.35
CA VAL A 76 14.49 8.46 2.42
C VAL A 76 13.50 9.37 1.71
N GLU A 77 13.72 10.68 1.79
CA GLU A 77 12.98 11.67 1.00
C GLU A 77 13.51 11.69 -0.43
N HIS A 78 12.58 11.64 -1.41
CA HIS A 78 12.93 11.79 -2.82
C HIS A 78 13.25 13.26 -3.13
N LEU A 79 14.30 13.50 -3.92
CA LEU A 79 14.67 14.85 -4.34
C LEU A 79 13.58 15.50 -5.19
N SER A 80 12.88 14.70 -6.00
CA SER A 80 11.70 15.10 -6.71
C SER A 80 10.59 14.06 -6.56
N ARG A 81 9.35 14.52 -6.48
CA ARG A 81 8.20 13.65 -6.21
C ARG A 81 8.06 12.54 -7.24
N MET A 82 7.89 11.30 -6.79
CA MET A 82 7.52 10.15 -7.62
C MET A 82 6.01 10.10 -7.81
N TYR A 83 5.56 10.18 -9.05
CA TYR A 83 4.15 10.12 -9.41
C TYR A 83 3.71 8.70 -9.76
N SER A 84 2.41 8.44 -9.64
CA SER A 84 1.74 7.34 -10.33
C SER A 84 1.45 7.74 -11.78
N LEU A 85 0.85 6.84 -12.56
CA LEU A 85 0.33 7.13 -13.89
C LEU A 85 -1.19 7.02 -13.86
N ASP A 86 -1.86 7.83 -14.69
CA ASP A 86 -3.26 7.60 -15.01
C ASP A 86 -3.37 6.43 -15.99
N ASN A 87 -4.42 5.62 -15.84
CA ASN A 87 -4.63 4.42 -16.65
C ASN A 87 -5.62 4.70 -17.78
N ALA A 88 -5.39 4.06 -18.94
CA ALA A 88 -6.32 3.89 -20.03
C ALA A 88 -6.50 2.39 -20.31
N PHE A 89 -7.72 1.95 -20.57
CA PHE A 89 -8.08 0.56 -20.82
C PHE A 89 -8.61 0.34 -22.24
N SER A 90 -8.72 1.41 -23.01
CA SER A 90 -9.09 1.37 -24.43
C SER A 90 -8.29 2.39 -25.21
N VAL A 91 -8.23 2.17 -26.52
CA VAL A 91 -7.56 3.11 -27.44
C VAL A 91 -8.29 4.46 -27.45
N GLU A 92 -9.62 4.47 -27.32
CA GLU A 92 -10.43 5.69 -27.24
C GLU A 92 -10.07 6.55 -26.02
N GLU A 93 -9.74 5.92 -24.89
CA GLU A 93 -9.28 6.65 -23.70
C GLU A 93 -7.90 7.28 -23.92
N VAL A 94 -6.99 6.60 -24.63
CA VAL A 94 -5.70 7.16 -25.06
C VAL A 94 -5.91 8.33 -26.01
N GLN A 95 -6.81 8.18 -27.00
CA GLN A 95 -7.19 9.27 -27.95
C GLN A 95 -7.74 10.49 -27.19
N ALA A 96 -8.61 10.25 -26.19
CA ALA A 96 -9.16 11.33 -25.37
C ALA A 96 -8.09 12.04 -24.53
N TRP A 97 -7.09 11.29 -24.01
CA TRP A 97 -5.94 11.88 -23.34
C TRP A 97 -5.08 12.69 -24.30
N ALA A 98 -4.78 12.16 -25.49
CA ALA A 98 -4.00 12.84 -26.52
C ALA A 98 -4.66 14.16 -26.97
N ALA A 99 -5.99 14.17 -27.11
CA ALA A 99 -6.76 15.38 -27.43
C ALA A 99 -6.66 16.45 -26.32
N ARG A 100 -6.58 16.05 -25.05
CA ARG A 100 -6.33 17.00 -23.93
C ARG A 100 -4.93 17.58 -24.00
N VAL A 101 -3.91 16.77 -24.32
CA VAL A 101 -2.53 17.20 -24.50
C VAL A 101 -2.46 18.20 -25.65
N ASP A 102 -3.00 17.87 -26.83
CA ASP A 102 -3.01 18.72 -28.01
C ASP A 102 -3.68 20.08 -27.73
N LYS A 103 -4.84 20.08 -27.09
CA LYS A 103 -5.54 21.31 -26.67
C LYS A 103 -4.69 22.17 -25.73
N ALA A 104 -4.00 21.55 -24.77
CA ALA A 104 -3.16 22.29 -23.82
C ALA A 104 -1.88 22.84 -24.49
N VAL A 105 -1.34 22.15 -25.48
CA VAL A 105 -0.19 22.60 -26.28
C VAL A 105 -0.56 23.75 -27.23
N GLY A 106 -1.76 23.68 -27.83
CA GLY A 106 -2.24 24.70 -28.80
C GLY A 106 -2.69 26.03 -28.20
N GLN A 107 -2.72 26.20 -26.87
CA GLN A 107 -3.03 27.50 -26.23
C GLN A 107 -1.75 28.35 -26.08
N PRO A 108 -1.60 29.48 -26.85
CA PRO A 108 -0.45 30.34 -26.70
C PRO A 108 -0.55 31.17 -25.40
N ASP A 109 0.56 31.27 -24.69
CA ASP A 109 0.72 32.10 -23.46
C ASP A 109 0.73 33.62 -23.76
N SER A 110 -0.13 34.17 -24.51
CA SER A 110 -0.36 35.58 -24.80
C SER A 110 -0.55 35.88 -26.28
N GLY A 111 -1.78 36.10 -26.71
CA GLY A 111 -2.11 37.02 -27.84
C GLY A 111 -1.87 36.51 -29.25
N GLY A 112 -1.60 35.26 -29.49
CA GLY A 112 -1.50 34.66 -30.82
C GLY A 112 -2.85 34.10 -31.32
N SER A 113 -3.09 34.19 -32.65
CA SER A 113 -4.31 33.75 -33.33
C SER A 113 -4.60 32.26 -33.06
N ALA A 114 -5.81 31.96 -32.63
CA ALA A 114 -6.30 30.63 -32.19
C ALA A 114 -6.64 29.65 -33.36
N ASP A 115 -6.11 29.82 -34.53
CA ASP A 115 -6.57 29.13 -35.75
C ASP A 115 -5.54 28.20 -36.43
N ALA A 116 -4.43 27.85 -35.80
CA ALA A 116 -3.59 26.76 -36.30
C ALA A 116 -3.90 25.48 -35.47
N PRO A 117 -4.32 24.33 -36.08
CA PRO A 117 -4.37 23.08 -35.37
C PRO A 117 -2.97 22.76 -34.85
N GLY A 118 -2.82 22.65 -33.52
CA GLY A 118 -1.56 22.30 -32.89
C GLY A 118 -1.08 20.98 -33.49
N GLN A 119 0.17 20.94 -33.90
CA GLN A 119 0.76 19.65 -34.29
C GLN A 119 1.01 18.86 -33.00
N MET A 120 0.39 17.70 -32.86
CA MET A 120 0.55 16.82 -31.71
C MET A 120 2.06 16.62 -31.44
N PRO A 121 2.52 16.78 -30.20
CA PRO A 121 3.94 16.59 -29.87
C PRO A 121 4.35 15.13 -30.10
N ALA A 122 5.60 14.89 -30.43
CA ALA A 122 6.15 13.54 -30.51
C ALA A 122 5.97 12.80 -29.16
N MET A 123 5.61 11.54 -29.25
CA MET A 123 5.35 10.68 -28.09
C MET A 123 6.43 9.60 -28.00
N LEU A 124 6.86 9.32 -26.76
CA LEU A 124 7.74 8.21 -26.46
C LEU A 124 6.91 7.09 -25.87
N CYS A 125 6.93 5.92 -26.53
CA CYS A 125 6.28 4.71 -26.08
C CYS A 125 7.30 3.76 -25.47
N GLU A 126 6.97 3.15 -24.34
CA GLU A 126 7.80 2.18 -23.64
C GLU A 126 6.94 1.07 -23.02
N LEU A 127 7.53 -0.08 -22.73
CA LEU A 127 6.83 -1.16 -22.05
C LEU A 127 6.61 -0.80 -20.59
N LYS A 128 5.42 -1.10 -20.09
CA LYS A 128 5.09 -1.01 -18.67
C LYS A 128 5.53 -2.31 -17.98
N VAL A 129 6.75 -2.30 -17.48
CA VAL A 129 7.32 -3.44 -16.76
C VAL A 129 6.58 -3.65 -15.45
N ASP A 130 6.21 -4.89 -15.16
CA ASP A 130 5.57 -5.26 -13.89
C ASP A 130 6.61 -5.65 -12.84
N GLY A 131 7.09 -4.65 -12.11
CA GLY A 131 8.14 -4.77 -11.12
C GLY A 131 7.91 -3.92 -9.88
N LEU A 132 8.99 -3.46 -9.27
CA LEU A 132 8.99 -2.56 -8.12
C LEU A 132 9.67 -1.25 -8.48
N ALA A 133 8.94 -0.15 -8.38
CA ALA A 133 9.45 1.19 -8.68
C ALA A 133 10.47 1.64 -7.63
N VAL A 134 11.61 2.12 -8.11
CA VAL A 134 12.72 2.64 -7.30
C VAL A 134 13.22 3.97 -7.82
N ASP A 135 13.80 4.71 -6.89
CA ASP A 135 14.52 5.96 -7.12
C ASP A 135 16.00 5.75 -6.80
N LEU A 136 16.89 6.14 -7.72
CA LEU A 136 18.33 6.02 -7.57
C LEU A 136 18.95 7.42 -7.64
N VAL A 137 19.71 7.78 -6.62
CA VAL A 137 20.42 9.06 -6.56
C VAL A 137 21.92 8.85 -6.70
N TYR A 138 22.51 9.49 -7.70
CA TYR A 138 23.94 9.55 -7.93
C TYR A 138 24.47 10.94 -7.60
N VAL A 139 25.53 11.01 -6.81
CA VAL A 139 26.26 12.26 -6.47
C VAL A 139 27.70 12.10 -6.97
N ASP A 140 28.19 13.07 -7.73
CA ASP A 140 29.51 13.02 -8.37
C ASP A 140 29.74 11.69 -9.11
N GLY A 141 28.70 11.21 -9.78
CA GLY A 141 28.71 9.97 -10.54
C GLY A 141 28.73 8.68 -9.70
N ARG A 142 28.63 8.73 -8.38
CA ARG A 142 28.58 7.57 -7.49
C ARG A 142 27.18 7.35 -6.94
N LEU A 143 26.73 6.11 -6.94
CA LEU A 143 25.46 5.73 -6.33
C LEU A 143 25.47 6.08 -4.83
N ARG A 144 24.55 6.93 -4.41
CA ARG A 144 24.41 7.37 -3.04
C ARG A 144 23.27 6.64 -2.33
N THR A 145 22.12 6.57 -2.99
CA THR A 145 20.90 6.04 -2.39
C THR A 145 20.06 5.31 -3.43
N VAL A 146 19.43 4.24 -3.03
CA VAL A 146 18.33 3.58 -3.75
C VAL A 146 17.16 3.49 -2.79
N ALA A 147 16.03 4.08 -3.16
CA ALA A 147 14.83 4.09 -2.33
C ALA A 147 13.64 3.48 -3.08
N THR A 148 12.74 2.83 -2.37
CA THR A 148 11.43 2.43 -2.93
C THR A 148 10.57 3.67 -3.14
N ARG A 149 9.54 3.58 -3.99
CA ARG A 149 8.65 4.72 -4.25
C ARG A 149 7.95 5.26 -2.99
N GLY A 150 7.57 4.36 -2.04
CA GLY A 150 6.79 4.74 -0.87
C GLY A 150 5.49 5.46 -1.24
N ASP A 151 5.21 6.57 -0.56
CA ASP A 151 4.06 7.46 -0.82
C ASP A 151 4.33 8.49 -1.96
N GLY A 152 5.46 8.36 -2.64
CA GLY A 152 5.92 9.24 -3.70
C GLY A 152 6.71 10.46 -3.21
N ARG A 153 6.84 10.67 -1.91
CA ARG A 153 7.69 11.70 -1.28
C ARG A 153 8.78 11.05 -0.44
N VAL A 154 8.43 10.00 0.28
CA VAL A 154 9.33 9.28 1.16
C VAL A 154 9.25 7.79 0.84
N GLY A 155 10.37 7.18 0.56
CA GLY A 155 10.55 5.75 0.34
C GLY A 155 11.34 5.08 1.45
N GLU A 156 11.61 3.79 1.29
CA GLU A 156 12.46 2.98 2.17
C GLU A 156 13.87 2.88 1.56
N ASP A 157 14.91 3.07 2.36
CA ASP A 157 16.30 2.89 1.93
C ASP A 157 16.58 1.40 1.67
N VAL A 158 16.72 1.05 0.42
CA VAL A 158 17.09 -0.31 -0.04
C VAL A 158 18.49 -0.35 -0.67
N THR A 159 19.30 0.68 -0.44
CA THR A 159 20.64 0.85 -1.04
C THR A 159 21.52 -0.36 -0.82
N TYR A 160 21.50 -0.91 0.40
CA TYR A 160 22.30 -2.09 0.71
C TYR A 160 21.92 -3.29 -0.16
N ASN A 161 20.64 -3.63 -0.23
CA ASN A 161 20.15 -4.75 -1.03
C ASN A 161 20.31 -4.49 -2.53
N ALA A 162 20.09 -3.27 -2.98
CA ALA A 162 20.29 -2.86 -4.36
C ALA A 162 21.75 -3.03 -4.83
N SER A 163 22.72 -3.00 -3.91
CA SER A 163 24.14 -3.21 -4.22
C SER A 163 24.49 -4.61 -4.75
N PHE A 164 23.59 -5.59 -4.56
CA PHE A 164 23.72 -6.95 -5.08
C PHE A 164 23.11 -7.11 -6.48
N ILE A 165 22.33 -6.13 -6.96
CA ILE A 165 21.67 -6.19 -8.27
C ILE A 165 22.65 -5.81 -9.37
N ALA A 166 22.99 -6.77 -10.23
CA ALA A 166 24.01 -6.60 -11.25
C ALA A 166 23.74 -5.46 -12.26
N GLY A 167 22.48 -5.11 -12.50
CA GLY A 167 22.09 -4.03 -13.43
C GLY A 167 22.18 -2.63 -12.84
N ILE A 168 22.52 -2.46 -11.55
CA ILE A 168 22.65 -1.15 -10.92
C ILE A 168 24.11 -0.73 -10.85
N PRO A 169 24.58 0.23 -11.66
CA PRO A 169 25.96 0.67 -11.65
C PRO A 169 26.27 1.42 -10.35
N LYS A 170 27.34 1.01 -9.65
CA LYS A 170 27.83 1.70 -8.44
C LYS A 170 28.47 3.06 -8.77
N SER A 171 28.92 3.21 -10.02
CA SER A 171 29.48 4.44 -10.55
C SER A 171 29.04 4.62 -12.00
N LEU A 172 28.65 5.82 -12.35
CA LEU A 172 28.31 6.19 -13.72
C LEU A 172 29.55 6.19 -14.61
N SER A 173 29.36 5.85 -15.88
CA SER A 173 30.41 5.85 -16.89
C SER A 173 30.69 7.27 -17.40
N GLY A 174 31.91 7.54 -17.86
CA GLY A 174 32.29 8.82 -18.42
C GLY A 174 33.39 9.53 -17.64
N LYS A 175 34.02 10.53 -18.27
CA LYS A 175 35.13 11.29 -17.64
C LYS A 175 34.64 12.42 -16.74
N GLU A 176 33.46 12.95 -17.02
CA GLU A 176 32.82 14.05 -16.31
C GLU A 176 31.39 13.61 -15.95
N PRO A 177 31.23 12.85 -14.86
CA PRO A 177 29.90 12.44 -14.41
C PRO A 177 29.12 13.66 -13.91
N PRO A 178 27.77 13.65 -13.97
CA PRO A 178 26.95 14.71 -13.42
C PRO A 178 27.19 14.87 -11.90
N ALA A 179 27.13 16.11 -11.41
CA ALA A 179 27.24 16.40 -9.98
C ALA A 179 26.09 15.79 -9.20
N LEU A 180 24.89 15.83 -9.78
CA LEU A 180 23.69 15.18 -9.24
C LEU A 180 22.90 14.53 -10.37
N LEU A 181 22.41 13.32 -10.15
CA LEU A 181 21.48 12.64 -11.06
C LEU A 181 20.54 11.73 -10.27
N GLU A 182 19.26 12.09 -10.25
CA GLU A 182 18.16 11.27 -9.76
C GLU A 182 17.51 10.55 -10.95
N VAL A 183 17.43 9.24 -10.91
CA VAL A 183 16.79 8.43 -11.95
C VAL A 183 15.78 7.48 -11.36
N ARG A 184 14.72 7.24 -12.11
CA ARG A 184 13.62 6.35 -11.73
C ARG A 184 13.63 5.12 -12.59
N GLY A 185 13.44 3.98 -11.96
CA GLY A 185 13.43 2.71 -12.65
C GLY A 185 12.50 1.69 -12.01
N GLU A 186 12.40 0.56 -12.69
CA GLU A 186 11.66 -0.60 -12.22
C GLU A 186 12.62 -1.75 -12.01
N ILE A 187 12.62 -2.32 -10.79
CA ILE A 187 13.35 -3.56 -10.47
C ILE A 187 12.40 -4.72 -10.72
N TYR A 188 12.85 -5.70 -11.50
CA TYR A 188 12.05 -6.83 -11.94
C TYR A 188 12.83 -8.14 -11.97
N PHE A 189 12.11 -9.29 -11.99
CA PHE A 189 12.69 -10.58 -12.33
C PHE A 189 12.51 -10.87 -13.82
N PRO A 190 13.58 -11.26 -14.54
CA PRO A 190 13.42 -11.99 -15.79
C PRO A 190 12.62 -13.27 -15.57
N LEU A 191 11.74 -13.63 -16.50
CA LEU A 191 10.85 -14.79 -16.37
C LEU A 191 11.63 -16.10 -16.12
N THR A 192 12.74 -16.29 -16.82
CA THR A 192 13.62 -17.47 -16.64
C THR A 192 14.21 -17.56 -15.24
N GLU A 193 14.58 -16.42 -14.66
CA GLU A 193 15.11 -16.37 -13.30
C GLU A 193 14.01 -16.61 -12.25
N PHE A 194 12.82 -16.07 -12.50
CA PHE A 194 11.66 -16.30 -11.64
C PHE A 194 11.28 -17.79 -11.58
N GLU A 195 11.25 -18.48 -12.74
CA GLU A 195 11.01 -19.92 -12.81
C GLU A 195 12.09 -20.72 -12.07
N ARG A 196 13.36 -20.35 -12.24
CA ARG A 196 14.48 -20.98 -11.55
C ARG A 196 14.35 -20.85 -10.03
N ILE A 197 14.09 -19.64 -9.53
CA ILE A 197 13.94 -19.38 -8.09
C ILE A 197 12.75 -20.15 -7.51
N ASN A 198 11.64 -20.23 -8.22
CA ASN A 198 10.47 -20.99 -7.78
C ASN A 198 10.75 -22.50 -7.74
N ALA A 199 11.48 -23.03 -8.70
CA ALA A 199 11.92 -24.42 -8.69
C ALA A 199 12.84 -24.74 -7.48
N GLU A 200 13.77 -23.84 -7.16
CA GLU A 200 14.64 -23.96 -5.98
C GLU A 200 13.83 -23.91 -4.67
N GLN A 201 12.85 -22.98 -4.56
CA GLN A 201 11.96 -22.88 -3.41
C GLN A 201 11.20 -24.18 -3.17
N LEU A 202 10.62 -24.77 -4.22
CA LEU A 202 9.91 -26.05 -4.15
C LEU A 202 10.84 -27.20 -3.75
N ALA A 203 12.04 -27.26 -4.30
CA ALA A 203 13.03 -28.28 -3.95
C ALA A 203 13.45 -28.24 -2.47
N LEU A 204 13.42 -27.06 -1.87
CA LEU A 204 13.69 -26.83 -0.45
C LEU A 204 12.46 -27.00 0.45
N GLY A 205 11.30 -27.42 -0.12
CA GLY A 205 10.04 -27.58 0.62
C GLY A 205 9.34 -26.26 0.98
N GLY A 206 9.74 -25.13 0.37
CA GLY A 206 9.09 -23.85 0.51
C GLY A 206 7.91 -23.67 -0.45
N SER A 207 7.14 -22.59 -0.24
CA SER A 207 6.07 -22.22 -1.17
C SER A 207 6.63 -21.35 -2.29
N PRO A 208 6.21 -21.54 -3.56
CA PRO A 208 6.64 -20.70 -4.66
C PRO A 208 6.07 -19.28 -4.52
N PHE A 209 6.77 -18.31 -5.09
CA PHE A 209 6.25 -16.95 -5.22
C PHE A 209 5.07 -16.90 -6.20
N ALA A 210 4.09 -16.06 -5.90
CA ALA A 210 2.86 -15.98 -6.68
C ALA A 210 3.07 -15.38 -8.08
N ASN A 211 3.95 -14.38 -8.21
CA ASN A 211 4.28 -13.73 -9.47
C ASN A 211 5.68 -13.07 -9.39
N PRO A 212 6.26 -12.66 -10.53
CA PRO A 212 7.59 -12.01 -10.58
C PRO A 212 7.67 -10.72 -9.77
N ARG A 213 6.62 -9.89 -9.77
CA ARG A 213 6.55 -8.63 -9.03
C ARG A 213 6.64 -8.83 -7.53
N ASN A 214 5.81 -9.75 -6.98
CA ASN A 214 5.82 -10.06 -5.54
C ASN A 214 7.16 -10.69 -5.13
N ALA A 215 7.74 -11.52 -6.00
CA ALA A 215 9.06 -12.08 -5.77
C ALA A 215 10.13 -10.99 -5.72
N ALA A 216 10.08 -9.99 -6.61
CA ALA A 216 11.01 -8.86 -6.63
C ALA A 216 10.87 -8.00 -5.36
N ALA A 217 9.63 -7.61 -4.99
CA ALA A 217 9.35 -6.82 -3.80
C ALA A 217 9.80 -7.55 -2.53
N GLY A 218 9.46 -8.83 -2.38
CA GLY A 218 9.84 -9.65 -1.24
C GLY A 218 11.36 -9.89 -1.17
N SER A 219 12.05 -10.00 -2.30
CA SER A 219 13.50 -10.17 -2.35
C SER A 219 14.23 -8.87 -1.99
N LEU A 220 13.77 -7.71 -2.50
CA LEU A 220 14.39 -6.43 -2.23
C LEU A 220 14.22 -5.99 -0.76
N ARG A 221 13.16 -6.43 -0.09
CA ARG A 221 12.86 -6.10 1.32
C ARG A 221 13.42 -7.10 2.34
N GLN A 222 14.32 -8.02 1.95
CA GLN A 222 14.96 -8.92 2.90
C GLN A 222 16.05 -8.19 3.70
N ARG A 223 16.17 -8.50 5.00
CA ARG A 223 17.26 -7.96 5.86
C ARG A 223 18.53 -8.79 5.68
N ILE A 224 19.19 -8.59 4.53
CA ILE A 224 20.47 -9.25 4.23
C ILE A 224 21.56 -8.82 5.23
N ASP A 225 21.59 -7.56 5.58
CA ASP A 225 22.47 -6.98 6.60
C ASP A 225 22.39 -7.76 7.92
N ARG A 226 21.20 -7.94 8.50
CA ARG A 226 21.01 -8.72 9.74
C ARG A 226 21.42 -10.18 9.58
N ARG A 227 21.12 -10.81 8.44
CA ARG A 227 21.54 -12.21 8.20
C ARG A 227 23.06 -12.35 8.17
N GLN A 228 23.77 -11.36 7.65
CA GLN A 228 25.24 -11.34 7.67
C GLN A 228 25.76 -11.11 9.09
N ASP A 229 25.17 -10.20 9.86
CA ASP A 229 25.53 -9.96 11.26
C ASP A 229 25.30 -11.21 12.11
N ASP A 230 24.15 -11.88 11.94
CA ASP A 230 23.82 -13.12 12.65
C ASP A 230 24.83 -14.24 12.31
N LEU A 231 25.21 -14.36 11.03
CA LEU A 231 26.23 -15.33 10.61
C LEU A 231 27.57 -15.01 11.25
N ALA A 232 28.02 -13.75 11.19
CA ALA A 232 29.28 -13.30 11.75
C ALA A 232 29.33 -13.50 13.28
N ASP A 233 28.21 -13.23 13.97
CA ASP A 233 28.10 -13.42 15.43
C ASP A 233 28.22 -14.92 15.80
N VAL A 234 27.55 -15.80 15.07
CA VAL A 234 27.64 -17.25 15.29
C VAL A 234 29.03 -17.75 14.94
N GLU A 235 29.66 -17.27 13.85
CA GLU A 235 31.05 -17.63 13.48
C GLU A 235 32.04 -17.22 14.57
N SER A 236 31.91 -16.01 15.13
CA SER A 236 32.80 -15.49 16.16
C SER A 236 32.74 -16.28 17.47
N ARG A 237 31.59 -16.90 17.78
CA ARG A 237 31.35 -17.65 19.02
C ARG A 237 31.51 -19.17 18.84
N SER A 238 31.71 -19.64 17.61
CA SER A 238 31.79 -21.07 17.32
C SER A 238 33.05 -21.70 17.92
N ARG A 239 32.86 -22.84 18.55
CA ARG A 239 33.94 -23.67 19.14
C ARG A 239 34.26 -24.89 18.27
N GLY A 240 33.73 -24.96 17.05
CA GLY A 240 33.99 -26.04 16.10
C GLY A 240 33.31 -27.37 16.45
N THR A 241 32.16 -27.34 17.12
CA THR A 241 31.37 -28.56 17.30
C THR A 241 30.57 -28.89 16.06
N ASP A 242 30.33 -30.17 15.76
CA ASP A 242 29.55 -30.63 14.60
C ASP A 242 28.21 -29.92 14.47
N ARG A 243 27.57 -29.59 15.60
CA ARG A 243 26.29 -28.90 15.64
C ARG A 243 26.40 -27.42 15.26
N GLU A 244 27.46 -26.75 15.71
CA GLU A 244 27.76 -25.36 15.33
C GLU A 244 28.13 -25.26 13.88
N GLU A 245 28.90 -26.21 13.35
CA GLU A 245 29.23 -26.29 11.93
C GLU A 245 28.00 -26.51 11.06
N ALA A 246 27.08 -27.41 11.48
CA ALA A 246 25.81 -27.61 10.78
C ALA A 246 24.92 -26.35 10.80
N ARG A 247 24.90 -25.60 11.93
CA ARG A 247 24.19 -24.32 12.04
C ARG A 247 24.78 -23.25 11.12
N LEU A 248 26.12 -23.16 11.10
CA LEU A 248 26.83 -22.21 10.22
C LEU A 248 26.60 -22.52 8.75
N ALA A 249 26.65 -23.80 8.36
CA ALA A 249 26.34 -24.24 7.00
C ALA A 249 24.94 -23.78 6.59
N ARG A 250 23.94 -24.03 7.44
CA ARG A 250 22.55 -23.61 7.20
C ARG A 250 22.41 -22.09 7.05
N LEU A 251 23.03 -21.29 7.94
CA LEU A 251 22.97 -19.82 7.86
C LEU A 251 23.65 -19.31 6.58
N ARG A 252 24.76 -19.92 6.16
CA ARG A 252 25.43 -19.60 4.91
C ARG A 252 24.54 -19.93 3.70
N ASP A 253 23.87 -21.08 3.71
CA ASP A 253 22.95 -21.48 2.63
C ASP A 253 21.75 -20.53 2.56
N GLU A 254 21.15 -20.16 3.70
CA GLU A 254 20.05 -19.20 3.76
C GLU A 254 20.47 -17.80 3.26
N LEU A 255 21.67 -17.36 3.62
CA LEU A 255 22.24 -16.09 3.12
C LEU A 255 22.54 -16.15 1.63
N ALA A 256 23.13 -17.24 1.14
CA ALA A 256 23.43 -17.45 -0.27
C ALA A 256 22.16 -17.46 -1.13
N LEU A 257 21.09 -18.13 -0.67
CA LEU A 257 19.80 -18.12 -1.34
C LEU A 257 19.18 -16.71 -1.38
N ALA A 258 19.26 -15.97 -0.27
CA ALA A 258 18.73 -14.62 -0.20
C ALA A 258 19.50 -13.64 -1.11
N THR A 259 20.83 -13.69 -1.13
CA THR A 259 21.68 -12.89 -2.02
C THR A 259 21.52 -13.29 -3.48
N GLY A 260 21.45 -14.59 -3.77
CA GLY A 260 21.23 -15.10 -5.12
C GLY A 260 19.93 -14.62 -5.77
N ARG A 261 18.87 -14.36 -4.95
CA ARG A 261 17.63 -13.74 -5.43
C ARG A 261 17.85 -12.29 -5.82
N LEU A 262 18.64 -11.53 -5.06
CA LEU A 262 18.96 -10.14 -5.41
C LEU A 262 19.83 -10.05 -6.68
N GLU A 263 20.78 -10.93 -6.84
CA GLU A 263 21.64 -11.01 -8.02
C GLU A 263 20.88 -11.36 -9.32
N ALA A 264 19.76 -12.09 -9.17
CA ALA A 264 18.87 -12.45 -10.27
C ALA A 264 17.96 -11.30 -10.73
N LEU A 265 17.77 -10.26 -9.90
CA LEU A 265 17.01 -9.08 -10.25
C LEU A 265 17.69 -8.24 -11.33
N ARG A 266 16.89 -7.49 -12.07
CA ARG A 266 17.35 -6.51 -13.08
C ARG A 266 16.69 -5.17 -12.85
N LEU A 267 17.30 -4.11 -13.36
CA LEU A 267 16.79 -2.75 -13.38
C LEU A 267 16.51 -2.33 -14.82
N VAL A 268 15.44 -1.61 -15.05
CA VAL A 268 15.24 -0.76 -16.24
C VAL A 268 14.93 0.65 -15.79
N VAL A 269 15.64 1.63 -16.34
CA VAL A 269 15.41 3.05 -16.04
C VAL A 269 14.38 3.61 -17.02
N HIS A 270 13.38 4.30 -16.46
CA HIS A 270 12.24 4.83 -17.21
C HIS A 270 11.91 6.30 -16.89
N GLY A 271 12.75 6.99 -16.13
CA GLY A 271 12.49 8.39 -15.78
C GLY A 271 13.70 9.09 -15.16
N ILE A 272 13.61 10.41 -15.12
CA ILE A 272 14.60 11.29 -14.53
C ILE A 272 13.91 12.22 -13.54
N GLY A 273 14.58 12.47 -12.44
CA GLY A 273 14.22 13.48 -11.46
C GLY A 273 15.18 14.65 -11.43
N ALA A 274 15.63 15.06 -10.26
CA ALA A 274 16.59 16.13 -10.07
C ALA A 274 17.94 15.82 -10.74
N HIS A 275 18.54 16.79 -11.42
CA HIS A 275 19.83 16.60 -12.07
C HIS A 275 20.61 17.92 -12.16
N GLU A 276 21.95 17.82 -12.04
CA GLU A 276 22.92 18.90 -12.21
C GLU A 276 24.13 18.43 -12.99
N GLY A 277 24.59 19.27 -13.93
CA GLY A 277 25.76 18.95 -14.76
C GLY A 277 25.45 18.13 -16.03
N VAL A 278 24.16 17.90 -16.32
CA VAL A 278 23.65 17.36 -17.59
C VAL A 278 22.47 18.19 -18.05
N SER A 279 22.25 18.27 -19.36
CA SER A 279 21.10 18.96 -19.96
C SER A 279 20.58 18.17 -21.15
N PHE A 280 19.27 18.16 -21.33
CA PHE A 280 18.56 17.56 -22.44
C PHE A 280 17.24 18.31 -22.64
N THR A 281 16.73 18.30 -23.85
CA THR A 281 15.50 19.00 -24.22
C THR A 281 14.34 18.03 -24.39
N THR A 282 14.64 16.76 -24.65
CA THR A 282 13.67 15.71 -24.83
C THR A 282 13.95 14.51 -23.92
N LEU A 283 12.92 13.73 -23.61
CA LEU A 283 13.04 12.52 -22.81
C LEU A 283 13.86 11.42 -23.54
N SER A 284 13.70 11.34 -24.87
CA SER A 284 14.48 10.43 -25.72
C SER A 284 15.97 10.76 -25.69
N GLU A 285 16.35 12.06 -25.75
CA GLU A 285 17.71 12.51 -25.55
C GLU A 285 18.25 12.16 -24.16
N ALA A 286 17.42 12.37 -23.14
CA ALA A 286 17.73 12.04 -21.76
C ALA A 286 18.05 10.54 -21.61
N TYR A 287 17.23 9.64 -22.16
CA TYR A 287 17.50 8.21 -22.12
C TYR A 287 18.79 7.82 -22.86
N ALA A 288 19.10 8.46 -23.99
CA ALA A 288 20.36 8.26 -24.67
C ALA A 288 21.55 8.72 -23.80
N VAL A 289 21.40 9.78 -22.99
CA VAL A 289 22.42 10.18 -22.01
C VAL A 289 22.56 9.15 -20.91
N LEU A 290 21.45 8.66 -20.33
CA LEU A 290 21.47 7.64 -19.28
C LEU A 290 22.17 6.33 -19.76
N ALA A 291 21.87 5.89 -20.98
CA ALA A 291 22.52 4.71 -21.56
C ALA A 291 24.05 4.92 -21.71
N ARG A 292 24.51 6.12 -22.14
CA ARG A 292 25.94 6.44 -22.20
C ARG A 292 26.61 6.48 -20.83
N LEU A 293 25.87 6.85 -19.79
CA LEU A 293 26.34 6.83 -18.41
C LEU A 293 26.36 5.41 -17.81
N GLY A 294 25.91 4.39 -18.56
CA GLY A 294 25.92 2.98 -18.16
C GLY A 294 24.66 2.54 -17.40
N LEU A 295 23.61 3.35 -17.38
CA LEU A 295 22.33 2.99 -16.79
C LEU A 295 21.51 2.13 -17.77
N PRO A 296 20.85 1.06 -17.31
CA PRO A 296 20.09 0.17 -18.17
C PRO A 296 18.76 0.82 -18.59
N THR A 297 18.69 1.28 -19.83
CA THR A 297 17.46 1.74 -20.49
C THR A 297 16.89 0.62 -21.36
N SER A 298 15.59 0.62 -21.61
CA SER A 298 14.95 -0.35 -22.50
C SER A 298 15.37 -0.11 -23.96
N ASP A 299 15.64 -1.18 -24.70
CA ASP A 299 15.84 -1.18 -26.15
C ASP A 299 14.53 -1.19 -26.94
N ARG A 300 13.40 -1.31 -26.26
CA ARG A 300 12.04 -1.34 -26.84
C ARG A 300 11.34 0.00 -26.83
N ILE A 301 12.04 1.07 -26.43
CA ILE A 301 11.53 2.44 -26.49
C ILE A 301 11.35 2.84 -27.96
N ARG A 302 10.21 3.42 -28.27
CA ARG A 302 9.90 3.92 -29.62
C ARG A 302 9.41 5.35 -29.56
N LEU A 303 10.11 6.23 -30.26
CA LEU A 303 9.66 7.62 -30.49
C LEU A 303 8.72 7.60 -31.72
N VAL A 304 7.51 8.10 -31.52
CA VAL A 304 6.46 8.18 -32.57
C VAL A 304 5.98 9.61 -32.75
N PRO A 305 5.73 10.06 -34.00
CA PRO A 305 5.37 11.45 -34.29
C PRO A 305 3.89 11.76 -34.04
N ASP A 306 3.06 10.74 -33.93
CA ASP A 306 1.59 10.88 -33.92
C ASP A 306 0.90 9.72 -33.17
N LEU A 307 -0.41 9.85 -33.04
CA LEU A 307 -1.26 8.86 -32.37
C LEU A 307 -1.32 7.51 -33.09
N ALA A 308 -1.22 7.51 -34.42
CA ALA A 308 -1.22 6.26 -35.19
C ALA A 308 -0.02 5.38 -34.82
N GLY A 309 1.15 5.98 -34.62
CA GLY A 309 2.34 5.28 -34.13
C GLY A 309 2.18 4.74 -32.71
N VAL A 310 1.43 5.45 -31.85
CA VAL A 310 1.07 4.96 -30.50
C VAL A 310 0.18 3.73 -30.58
N GLU A 311 -0.87 3.80 -31.42
CA GLU A 311 -1.82 2.69 -31.61
C GLU A 311 -1.13 1.45 -32.19
N GLU A 312 -0.21 1.64 -33.15
CA GLU A 312 0.62 0.54 -33.69
C GLU A 312 1.48 -0.11 -32.59
N TYR A 313 2.09 0.71 -31.72
CA TYR A 313 2.91 0.20 -30.61
C TYR A 313 2.07 -0.60 -29.61
N ILE A 314 0.89 -0.09 -29.25
CA ILE A 314 -0.08 -0.79 -28.38
C ILE A 314 -0.49 -2.12 -28.98
N ALA A 315 -0.90 -2.13 -30.28
CA ALA A 315 -1.34 -3.34 -30.97
C ALA A 315 -0.22 -4.39 -31.04
N TYR A 316 0.99 -3.95 -31.44
CA TYR A 316 2.14 -4.85 -31.55
C TYR A 316 2.44 -5.58 -30.25
N TYR A 317 2.58 -4.87 -29.14
CA TYR A 317 2.88 -5.51 -27.85
C TYR A 317 1.66 -6.18 -27.21
N GLY A 318 0.44 -5.88 -27.66
CA GLY A 318 -0.75 -6.65 -27.31
C GLY A 318 -0.68 -8.10 -27.85
N GLU A 319 -0.15 -8.28 -29.06
CA GLU A 319 0.06 -9.58 -29.68
C GLU A 319 1.35 -10.28 -29.22
N HIS A 320 2.39 -9.51 -28.89
CA HIS A 320 3.73 -9.98 -28.55
C HIS A 320 4.05 -9.82 -27.04
N ARG A 321 3.03 -9.83 -26.19
CA ARG A 321 3.16 -9.61 -24.74
C ARG A 321 4.11 -10.61 -24.07
N HIS A 322 4.14 -11.85 -24.56
CA HIS A 322 4.93 -12.94 -24.00
C HIS A 322 6.29 -13.14 -24.68
N ASP A 323 6.63 -12.28 -25.66
CA ASP A 323 7.91 -12.36 -26.38
C ASP A 323 9.01 -11.52 -25.74
N VAL A 324 8.72 -10.96 -24.54
CA VAL A 324 9.67 -10.16 -23.75
C VAL A 324 10.18 -10.95 -22.56
N GLU A 325 11.37 -10.59 -22.08
CA GLU A 325 12.06 -11.32 -20.99
C GLU A 325 11.46 -11.08 -19.60
N HIS A 326 10.47 -10.21 -19.45
CA HIS A 326 9.81 -9.86 -18.20
C HIS A 326 8.29 -9.72 -18.39
N GLU A 327 7.55 -9.77 -17.31
CA GLU A 327 6.12 -9.45 -17.36
C GLU A 327 5.87 -7.97 -17.66
N ILE A 328 4.83 -7.71 -18.43
CA ILE A 328 4.31 -6.36 -18.71
C ILE A 328 2.80 -6.34 -18.49
N ASP A 329 2.30 -5.29 -17.86
CA ASP A 329 0.86 -5.07 -17.66
C ASP A 329 0.28 -4.04 -18.65
N GLY A 330 1.14 -3.47 -19.51
CA GLY A 330 0.73 -2.46 -20.47
C GLY A 330 1.89 -1.80 -21.20
N VAL A 331 1.62 -0.61 -21.69
CA VAL A 331 2.61 0.32 -22.26
C VAL A 331 2.43 1.70 -21.65
N VAL A 332 3.51 2.47 -21.58
CA VAL A 332 3.47 3.86 -21.12
C VAL A 332 3.74 4.78 -22.29
N ILE A 333 2.90 5.78 -22.46
CA ILE A 333 3.01 6.83 -23.48
C ILE A 333 3.35 8.14 -22.78
N LYS A 334 4.41 8.81 -23.23
CA LYS A 334 4.91 10.06 -22.66
C LYS A 334 5.13 11.10 -23.76
N VAL A 335 4.83 12.33 -23.47
CA VAL A 335 5.25 13.46 -24.34
C VAL A 335 6.78 13.52 -24.30
N ASP A 336 7.44 13.58 -25.46
CA ASP A 336 8.91 13.55 -25.52
C ASP A 336 9.56 14.89 -25.13
N ASP A 337 8.94 16.01 -25.47
CA ASP A 337 9.45 17.35 -25.20
C ASP A 337 9.28 17.75 -23.71
N LEU A 338 10.39 18.02 -23.02
CA LEU A 338 10.40 18.31 -21.58
C LEU A 338 9.80 19.69 -21.24
N ALA A 339 9.91 20.68 -22.11
CA ALA A 339 9.28 21.98 -21.90
C ALA A 339 7.75 21.86 -21.97
N ILE A 340 7.23 20.99 -22.86
CA ILE A 340 5.82 20.66 -22.91
C ILE A 340 5.39 19.89 -21.66
N GLN A 341 6.19 18.95 -21.19
CA GLN A 341 5.91 18.21 -19.94
C GLN A 341 5.78 19.17 -18.75
N GLU A 342 6.71 20.12 -18.60
CA GLU A 342 6.70 21.12 -17.54
C GLU A 342 5.43 22.01 -17.63
N ARG A 343 5.06 22.46 -18.81
CA ARG A 343 3.85 23.26 -19.03
C ARG A 343 2.56 22.50 -18.72
N LEU A 344 2.47 21.22 -19.09
CA LEU A 344 1.33 20.36 -18.77
C LEU A 344 1.23 20.06 -17.27
N GLY A 345 2.39 19.98 -16.61
CA GLY A 345 2.49 19.74 -15.18
C GLY A 345 1.91 18.39 -14.75
N ALA A 346 1.57 18.32 -13.47
CA ALA A 346 1.03 17.11 -12.85
C ALA A 346 -0.18 17.44 -11.97
N THR A 347 -0.99 16.45 -11.71
CA THR A 347 -1.98 16.46 -10.62
C THR A 347 -1.26 16.12 -9.29
N SER A 348 -2.01 16.07 -8.20
CA SER A 348 -1.48 15.55 -6.92
C SER A 348 -0.98 14.11 -7.02
N ARG A 349 -1.41 13.33 -8.01
CA ARG A 349 -1.12 11.90 -8.15
C ARG A 349 -0.32 11.55 -9.40
N ALA A 350 -0.63 12.13 -10.55
CA ALA A 350 -0.13 11.69 -11.85
C ALA A 350 0.27 12.87 -12.75
N PRO A 351 1.31 12.73 -13.60
CA PRO A 351 1.65 13.70 -14.61
C PRO A 351 0.55 13.75 -15.69
N ARG A 352 0.29 14.94 -16.26
CA ARG A 352 -0.67 15.10 -17.36
C ARG A 352 -0.06 14.76 -18.72
N TRP A 353 1.25 14.69 -18.80
CA TRP A 353 2.04 14.42 -20.00
C TRP A 353 2.35 12.93 -20.22
N ALA A 354 1.86 12.05 -19.34
CA ALA A 354 2.05 10.61 -19.47
C ALA A 354 0.74 9.86 -19.15
N ILE A 355 0.56 8.71 -19.78
CA ILE A 355 -0.55 7.79 -19.54
C ILE A 355 -0.08 6.35 -19.68
N ALA A 356 -0.62 5.44 -18.88
CA ALA A 356 -0.40 4.02 -18.98
C ALA A 356 -1.62 3.33 -19.65
N TYR A 357 -1.41 2.74 -20.83
CA TYR A 357 -2.40 1.85 -21.41
C TYR A 357 -2.22 0.45 -20.83
N LYS A 358 -3.26 -0.11 -20.22
CA LYS A 358 -3.25 -1.46 -19.66
C LYS A 358 -3.91 -2.47 -20.57
N TYR A 359 -3.19 -3.58 -20.81
CA TYR A 359 -3.76 -4.68 -21.58
C TYR A 359 -4.88 -5.38 -20.80
N PRO A 360 -5.87 -5.95 -21.53
CA PRO A 360 -6.84 -6.82 -20.87
C PRO A 360 -6.15 -7.99 -20.18
N PRO A 361 -6.63 -8.40 -18.99
CA PRO A 361 -6.09 -9.56 -18.29
C PRO A 361 -6.20 -10.84 -19.12
N GLU A 362 -5.21 -11.72 -19.00
CA GLU A 362 -5.23 -13.04 -19.62
C GLU A 362 -6.40 -13.87 -19.06
N VAL A 363 -7.19 -14.50 -19.95
CA VAL A 363 -8.30 -15.39 -19.58
C VAL A 363 -7.99 -16.82 -20.02
N VAL A 364 -7.94 -17.73 -19.07
CA VAL A 364 -7.74 -19.17 -19.33
C VAL A 364 -8.97 -19.99 -18.93
N ARG A 365 -9.02 -21.23 -19.37
CA ARG A 365 -10.08 -22.18 -18.98
C ARG A 365 -9.50 -23.22 -18.03
N THR A 366 -10.22 -23.52 -16.95
CA THR A 366 -9.88 -24.59 -16.01
C THR A 366 -11.13 -25.24 -15.44
N ARG A 367 -11.01 -26.45 -14.89
CA ARG A 367 -12.14 -27.17 -14.29
C ARG A 367 -12.33 -26.81 -12.84
N LEU A 368 -13.52 -26.38 -12.46
CA LEU A 368 -13.95 -26.12 -11.10
C LEU A 368 -14.22 -27.47 -10.41
N ARG A 369 -13.32 -27.90 -9.54
CA ARG A 369 -13.40 -29.17 -8.84
C ARG A 369 -14.37 -29.14 -7.66
N ASP A 370 -14.37 -28.03 -6.93
CA ASP A 370 -15.20 -27.85 -5.73
C ASP A 370 -15.37 -26.35 -5.41
N ILE A 371 -16.38 -26.04 -4.58
CA ILE A 371 -16.52 -24.74 -3.94
C ILE A 371 -16.55 -24.98 -2.44
N GLN A 372 -15.56 -24.47 -1.73
CA GLN A 372 -15.41 -24.56 -0.29
C GLN A 372 -15.65 -23.20 0.35
N VAL A 373 -15.75 -23.16 1.67
CA VAL A 373 -15.94 -21.91 2.42
C VAL A 373 -14.84 -21.75 3.46
N ASN A 374 -14.42 -20.49 3.67
CA ASN A 374 -13.51 -20.10 4.74
C ASN A 374 -14.23 -19.17 5.72
N VAL A 375 -13.82 -19.19 7.00
CA VAL A 375 -14.40 -18.35 8.05
C VAL A 375 -13.33 -17.35 8.51
N GLY A 376 -13.56 -16.09 8.19
CA GLY A 376 -12.64 -14.98 8.54
C GLY A 376 -12.76 -14.56 10.01
N ARG A 377 -11.87 -13.65 10.43
CA ARG A 377 -11.77 -13.16 11.83
C ARG A 377 -13.06 -12.55 12.41
N THR A 378 -13.90 -11.98 11.56
CA THR A 378 -15.20 -11.39 11.94
C THR A 378 -16.38 -12.33 11.73
N GLY A 379 -16.10 -13.64 11.56
CA GLY A 379 -17.10 -14.66 11.32
C GLY A 379 -17.64 -14.73 9.90
N ARG A 380 -17.29 -13.82 8.99
CA ARG A 380 -17.74 -13.86 7.59
C ARG A 380 -17.34 -15.17 6.94
N VAL A 381 -18.32 -15.86 6.34
CA VAL A 381 -18.12 -17.12 5.63
C VAL A 381 -18.07 -16.86 4.15
N THR A 382 -16.88 -17.00 3.57
CA THR A 382 -16.59 -16.65 2.19
C THR A 382 -16.38 -17.90 1.36
N PRO A 383 -17.19 -18.14 0.29
CA PRO A 383 -16.95 -19.22 -0.65
C PRO A 383 -15.73 -18.94 -1.53
N PHE A 384 -15.00 -19.99 -1.86
CA PHE A 384 -13.89 -19.95 -2.81
C PHE A 384 -13.88 -21.17 -3.72
N ALA A 385 -13.49 -20.97 -4.96
CA ALA A 385 -13.33 -22.02 -5.96
C ALA A 385 -12.06 -22.82 -5.70
N VAL A 386 -12.14 -24.13 -5.78
CA VAL A 386 -11.01 -25.06 -5.86
C VAL A 386 -10.99 -25.64 -7.26
N MET A 387 -9.90 -25.42 -8.00
CA MET A 387 -9.82 -25.67 -9.44
C MET A 387 -8.67 -26.61 -9.79
N GLU A 388 -8.69 -27.16 -10.99
CA GLU A 388 -7.48 -27.72 -11.58
C GLU A 388 -6.44 -26.62 -11.72
N PRO A 389 -5.16 -26.88 -11.34
CA PRO A 389 -4.12 -25.88 -11.48
C PRO A 389 -4.01 -25.41 -12.94
N ALA A 390 -4.08 -24.09 -13.14
CA ALA A 390 -3.94 -23.45 -14.45
C ALA A 390 -2.90 -22.34 -14.39
N LEU A 391 -2.08 -22.25 -15.43
CA LEU A 391 -1.12 -21.15 -15.58
C LEU A 391 -1.87 -19.92 -16.09
N VAL A 392 -1.78 -18.81 -15.37
CA VAL A 392 -2.41 -17.52 -15.72
C VAL A 392 -1.46 -16.41 -15.35
N ALA A 393 -1.12 -15.53 -16.28
CA ALA A 393 -0.22 -14.40 -16.07
C ALA A 393 0.99 -14.80 -15.20
N GLY A 394 1.81 -15.73 -15.73
CA GLY A 394 3.08 -16.17 -15.15
C GLY A 394 3.01 -16.96 -13.82
N SER A 395 1.80 -17.33 -13.31
CA SER A 395 1.71 -18.17 -12.11
C SER A 395 0.62 -19.24 -12.16
N THR A 396 0.84 -20.33 -11.42
CA THR A 396 -0.12 -21.42 -11.32
C THR A 396 -1.17 -21.11 -10.27
N VAL A 397 -2.43 -21.08 -10.67
CA VAL A 397 -3.60 -20.80 -9.85
C VAL A 397 -4.42 -22.05 -9.66
N SER A 398 -4.79 -22.39 -8.41
CA SER A 398 -5.65 -23.52 -8.06
C SER A 398 -6.85 -23.14 -7.19
N MET A 399 -6.89 -21.90 -6.70
CA MET A 399 -7.98 -21.38 -5.87
C MET A 399 -8.29 -19.92 -6.24
N ALA A 400 -9.58 -19.54 -6.15
CA ALA A 400 -10.01 -18.17 -6.37
C ALA A 400 -11.19 -17.84 -5.46
N THR A 401 -11.27 -16.59 -4.98
CA THR A 401 -12.43 -16.14 -4.19
C THR A 401 -13.71 -16.10 -5.03
N LEU A 402 -14.84 -16.40 -4.38
CA LEU A 402 -16.18 -16.23 -4.95
C LEU A 402 -17.01 -15.23 -4.12
N HIS A 403 -16.36 -14.49 -3.24
CA HIS A 403 -16.85 -13.37 -2.43
C HIS A 403 -18.03 -13.71 -1.51
N ASN A 404 -19.17 -14.18 -2.05
CA ASN A 404 -20.37 -14.55 -1.30
C ASN A 404 -21.27 -15.50 -2.12
N ALA A 405 -22.29 -16.07 -1.49
CA ALA A 405 -23.20 -17.02 -2.14
C ALA A 405 -24.02 -16.39 -3.29
N GLN A 406 -24.37 -15.11 -3.18
CA GLN A 406 -25.10 -14.41 -4.25
C GLN A 406 -24.23 -14.25 -5.50
N GLU A 407 -22.95 -13.99 -5.32
CA GLU A 407 -21.99 -13.87 -6.40
C GLU A 407 -21.78 -15.22 -7.11
N VAL A 408 -21.73 -16.34 -6.37
CA VAL A 408 -21.73 -17.69 -6.96
C VAL A 408 -22.96 -17.91 -7.84
N ALA A 409 -24.14 -17.54 -7.33
CA ALA A 409 -25.39 -17.66 -8.08
C ALA A 409 -25.43 -16.69 -9.28
N ARG A 410 -24.97 -15.45 -9.13
CA ARG A 410 -24.90 -14.45 -10.20
C ARG A 410 -23.98 -14.89 -11.34
N LYS A 411 -22.81 -15.41 -11.01
CA LYS A 411 -21.86 -15.97 -11.99
C LYS A 411 -22.38 -17.26 -12.64
N GLY A 412 -23.36 -17.93 -12.05
CA GLY A 412 -23.99 -19.15 -12.58
C GLY A 412 -23.05 -20.34 -12.65
N VAL A 413 -22.00 -20.37 -11.82
CA VAL A 413 -21.01 -21.45 -11.79
C VAL A 413 -21.54 -22.65 -11.00
N LEU A 414 -21.29 -23.86 -11.50
CA LEU A 414 -21.61 -25.12 -10.88
C LEU A 414 -20.31 -25.89 -10.58
N ILE A 415 -20.29 -26.65 -9.50
CA ILE A 415 -19.17 -27.54 -9.21
C ILE A 415 -19.10 -28.59 -10.30
N GLY A 416 -17.95 -28.75 -10.94
CA GLY A 416 -17.74 -29.58 -12.12
C GLY A 416 -17.66 -28.81 -13.43
N ASP A 417 -18.02 -27.52 -13.44
CA ASP A 417 -17.92 -26.67 -14.65
C ASP A 417 -16.49 -26.55 -15.18
N MET A 418 -16.36 -26.42 -16.48
CA MET A 418 -15.26 -25.71 -17.08
C MET A 418 -15.53 -24.21 -16.88
N ILE A 419 -14.61 -23.47 -16.31
CA ILE A 419 -14.78 -22.04 -16.00
C ILE A 419 -13.74 -21.19 -16.71
N PHE A 420 -14.10 -19.93 -16.96
CA PHE A 420 -13.16 -18.90 -17.33
C PHE A 420 -12.50 -18.33 -16.05
N LEU A 421 -11.19 -18.34 -16.05
CA LEU A 421 -10.35 -17.83 -14.97
C LEU A 421 -9.44 -16.75 -15.51
N ARG A 422 -9.35 -15.63 -14.82
CA ARG A 422 -8.34 -14.60 -15.07
C ARG A 422 -7.62 -14.26 -13.77
N LYS A 423 -6.53 -13.56 -13.87
CA LYS A 423 -6.01 -12.76 -12.77
C LYS A 423 -6.43 -11.31 -13.00
N ALA A 424 -7.23 -10.82 -12.13
CA ALA A 424 -7.59 -9.43 -12.13
C ALA A 424 -6.35 -8.60 -11.73
N GLY A 425 -5.92 -7.68 -12.62
CA GLY A 425 -4.69 -6.90 -12.45
C GLY A 425 -3.43 -7.76 -12.38
N ASP A 426 -3.43 -8.91 -13.06
CA ASP A 426 -2.34 -9.90 -13.04
C ASP A 426 -1.95 -10.42 -11.64
N VAL A 427 -2.76 -10.15 -10.62
CA VAL A 427 -2.49 -10.50 -9.21
C VAL A 427 -3.54 -11.44 -8.62
N ILE A 428 -4.84 -11.08 -8.63
CA ILE A 428 -5.87 -11.83 -7.91
C ILE A 428 -6.63 -12.78 -8.85
N PRO A 429 -6.64 -14.10 -8.55
CA PRO A 429 -7.44 -15.04 -9.29
C PRO A 429 -8.95 -14.75 -9.16
N GLU A 430 -9.63 -14.61 -10.29
CA GLU A 430 -11.06 -14.39 -10.39
C GLU A 430 -11.71 -15.38 -11.34
N VAL A 431 -12.80 -16.00 -10.90
CA VAL A 431 -13.68 -16.80 -11.74
C VAL A 431 -14.67 -15.87 -12.43
N LEU A 432 -14.61 -15.79 -13.75
CA LEU A 432 -15.52 -14.94 -14.54
C LEU A 432 -16.90 -15.57 -14.70
N GLY A 433 -16.96 -16.87 -14.99
CA GLY A 433 -18.18 -17.63 -15.20
C GLY A 433 -17.93 -18.99 -15.81
N PRO A 434 -18.97 -19.77 -16.08
CA PRO A 434 -18.86 -21.09 -16.68
C PRO A 434 -18.70 -21.02 -18.20
N VAL A 435 -18.07 -22.05 -18.78
CA VAL A 435 -18.13 -22.38 -20.22
C VAL A 435 -19.35 -23.27 -20.45
N VAL A 436 -20.52 -22.68 -20.60
CA VAL A 436 -21.82 -23.38 -20.59
C VAL A 436 -21.91 -24.44 -21.68
N GLU A 437 -21.28 -24.20 -22.83
CA GLU A 437 -21.32 -25.08 -24.02
C GLU A 437 -20.68 -26.44 -23.80
N VAL A 438 -19.89 -26.61 -22.76
CA VAL A 438 -19.20 -27.89 -22.45
C VAL A 438 -19.79 -28.63 -21.26
N ARG A 439 -20.92 -28.14 -20.71
CA ARG A 439 -21.66 -28.85 -19.66
C ARG A 439 -22.24 -30.16 -20.19
N ASP A 440 -22.10 -31.23 -19.38
CA ASP A 440 -22.60 -32.57 -19.71
C ASP A 440 -23.74 -33.02 -18.78
N GLY A 441 -24.16 -32.19 -17.83
CA GLY A 441 -25.22 -32.46 -16.86
C GLY A 441 -24.76 -33.15 -15.59
N SER A 442 -23.45 -33.38 -15.42
CA SER A 442 -22.87 -33.90 -14.18
C SER A 442 -22.60 -32.81 -13.15
N GLU A 443 -22.71 -31.55 -13.56
CA GLU A 443 -22.43 -30.40 -12.72
C GLU A 443 -23.47 -30.25 -11.61
N ARG A 444 -23.03 -29.82 -10.43
CA ARG A 444 -23.89 -29.64 -9.27
C ARG A 444 -23.84 -28.23 -8.70
N ALA A 445 -25.00 -27.73 -8.26
CA ALA A 445 -25.08 -26.41 -7.64
C ALA A 445 -24.31 -26.40 -6.28
N PHE A 446 -23.65 -25.26 -6.00
CA PHE A 446 -23.13 -24.99 -4.68
C PHE A 446 -24.28 -24.65 -3.73
N VAL A 447 -24.24 -25.22 -2.56
CA VAL A 447 -25.16 -24.90 -1.45
C VAL A 447 -24.36 -24.35 -0.29
N MET A 448 -24.67 -23.12 0.10
CA MET A 448 -24.01 -22.49 1.26
C MET A 448 -24.28 -23.33 2.51
N PRO A 449 -23.25 -23.69 3.31
CA PRO A 449 -23.46 -24.42 4.54
C PRO A 449 -24.42 -23.68 5.49
N SER A 450 -25.30 -24.41 6.18
CA SER A 450 -26.13 -23.86 7.23
C SER A 450 -25.47 -23.83 8.60
N ALA A 451 -24.35 -24.56 8.74
CA ALA A 451 -23.56 -24.61 9.95
C ALA A 451 -22.10 -24.27 9.65
N CYS A 452 -21.46 -23.62 10.61
CA CYS A 452 -20.04 -23.27 10.53
C CYS A 452 -19.18 -24.54 10.41
N PRO A 453 -18.31 -24.67 9.40
CA PRO A 453 -17.49 -25.85 9.22
C PRO A 453 -16.49 -26.10 10.36
N GLU A 454 -16.17 -25.05 11.13
CA GLU A 454 -15.16 -25.12 12.19
C GLU A 454 -15.76 -25.36 13.59
N CYS A 455 -16.90 -24.75 13.90
CA CYS A 455 -17.49 -24.85 15.26
C CYS A 455 -18.92 -25.39 15.29
N GLY A 456 -19.53 -25.68 14.14
CA GLY A 456 -20.88 -26.24 14.06
C GLY A 456 -22.03 -25.26 14.38
N SER A 457 -21.75 -24.01 14.74
CA SER A 457 -22.79 -23.01 15.02
C SER A 457 -23.61 -22.71 13.77
N THR A 458 -24.91 -22.50 13.93
CA THR A 458 -25.79 -22.11 12.82
C THR A 458 -25.33 -20.78 12.22
N LEU A 459 -25.13 -20.78 10.92
CA LEU A 459 -24.76 -19.59 10.16
C LEU A 459 -25.99 -18.73 9.87
N ALA A 460 -25.84 -17.42 10.00
CA ALA A 460 -26.91 -16.46 9.74
C ALA A 460 -26.35 -15.13 9.19
N PRO A 461 -27.15 -14.34 8.46
CA PRO A 461 -26.81 -12.94 8.25
C PRO A 461 -26.86 -12.19 9.59
N GLU A 462 -26.05 -11.16 9.74
CA GLU A 462 -26.00 -10.37 10.97
C GLU A 462 -27.26 -9.50 11.15
N LYS A 463 -27.71 -8.89 10.04
CA LYS A 463 -28.96 -8.13 9.95
C LYS A 463 -29.82 -8.70 8.83
N GLU A 464 -31.13 -8.51 8.91
CA GLU A 464 -32.04 -8.89 7.84
C GLU A 464 -31.69 -8.13 6.55
N GLY A 465 -31.42 -8.87 5.47
CA GLY A 465 -31.00 -8.29 4.18
C GLY A 465 -29.49 -8.27 3.95
N ASP A 466 -28.65 -8.63 4.91
CA ASP A 466 -27.21 -8.77 4.69
C ASP A 466 -26.91 -9.88 3.69
N ILE A 467 -26.02 -9.58 2.76
CA ILE A 467 -25.51 -10.54 1.77
C ILE A 467 -24.54 -11.54 2.43
N ASP A 468 -23.80 -11.06 3.43
CA ASP A 468 -22.79 -11.84 4.11
C ASP A 468 -23.38 -12.78 5.15
N ILE A 469 -23.07 -14.06 5.01
CA ILE A 469 -23.39 -15.07 6.02
C ILE A 469 -22.25 -15.17 7.02
N ARG A 470 -22.60 -15.23 8.31
CA ARG A 470 -21.59 -15.19 9.39
C ARG A 470 -21.77 -16.33 10.38
N CYS A 471 -20.65 -16.71 10.99
CA CYS A 471 -20.62 -17.55 12.19
C CYS A 471 -20.81 -16.63 13.42
N PRO A 472 -21.92 -16.76 14.18
CA PRO A 472 -22.20 -15.89 15.31
C PRO A 472 -21.34 -16.22 16.54
N ASN A 473 -20.63 -17.35 16.56
CA ASN A 473 -19.74 -17.73 17.66
C ASN A 473 -18.43 -16.95 17.60
N THR A 474 -18.49 -15.65 17.89
CA THR A 474 -17.33 -14.77 17.81
C THR A 474 -16.28 -15.09 18.87
N ARG A 475 -16.67 -15.57 20.04
CA ARG A 475 -15.77 -15.81 21.19
C ARG A 475 -14.92 -17.08 21.01
N SER A 476 -15.53 -18.20 20.59
CA SER A 476 -14.88 -19.52 20.69
C SER A 476 -14.81 -20.32 19.39
N CYS A 477 -15.17 -19.71 18.24
CA CYS A 477 -14.97 -20.38 16.94
C CYS A 477 -13.48 -20.50 16.65
N PRO A 478 -12.94 -21.74 16.44
CA PRO A 478 -11.50 -21.94 16.21
C PRO A 478 -10.96 -21.15 15.04
N ALA A 479 -11.71 -21.05 13.94
CA ALA A 479 -11.30 -20.26 12.78
C ALA A 479 -11.18 -18.78 13.14
N GLN A 480 -12.20 -18.20 13.79
CA GLN A 480 -12.18 -16.79 14.16
C GLN A 480 -11.06 -16.47 15.15
N MET A 481 -10.82 -17.32 16.14
CA MET A 481 -9.72 -17.15 17.09
C MET A 481 -8.35 -17.20 16.40
N ARG A 482 -8.14 -18.18 15.50
CA ARG A 482 -6.92 -18.31 14.72
C ARG A 482 -6.65 -17.06 13.89
N GLU A 483 -7.67 -16.56 13.19
CA GLU A 483 -7.56 -15.38 12.36
C GLU A 483 -7.35 -14.08 13.18
N ARG A 484 -7.95 -13.96 14.38
CA ARG A 484 -7.70 -12.83 15.27
C ARG A 484 -6.28 -12.85 15.83
N LEU A 485 -5.77 -13.99 16.29
CA LEU A 485 -4.38 -14.11 16.74
C LEU A 485 -3.39 -13.76 15.63
N PHE A 486 -3.62 -14.26 14.42
CA PHE A 486 -2.79 -13.93 13.27
C PHE A 486 -2.87 -12.42 12.93
N HIS A 487 -4.06 -11.83 13.04
CA HIS A 487 -4.24 -10.39 12.82
C HIS A 487 -3.50 -9.54 13.86
N VAL A 488 -3.57 -9.90 15.16
CA VAL A 488 -2.79 -9.20 16.21
C VAL A 488 -1.31 -9.17 15.85
N ALA A 489 -0.77 -10.27 15.34
CA ALA A 489 0.64 -10.36 14.97
C ALA A 489 0.99 -9.67 13.64
N SER A 490 0.00 -9.26 12.86
CA SER A 490 0.24 -8.69 11.54
C SER A 490 1.00 -7.35 11.61
N ARG A 491 1.71 -7.01 10.51
CA ARG A 491 2.48 -5.76 10.39
C ARG A 491 1.63 -4.50 10.60
N GLY A 492 0.37 -4.52 10.15
CA GLY A 492 -0.56 -3.40 10.33
C GLY A 492 -1.09 -3.25 11.76
N ALA A 493 -0.92 -4.26 12.61
CA ALA A 493 -1.32 -4.26 14.01
C ALA A 493 -0.10 -4.22 14.94
N MET A 494 0.17 -5.25 15.75
CA MET A 494 1.24 -5.26 16.74
C MET A 494 2.61 -5.67 16.18
N ASP A 495 2.68 -6.13 14.92
CA ASP A 495 3.92 -6.48 14.19
C ASP A 495 4.83 -7.41 14.97
N ILE A 496 4.35 -8.63 15.20
CA ILE A 496 5.05 -9.65 16.00
C ILE A 496 5.65 -10.70 15.05
N GLU A 497 6.92 -10.56 14.75
CA GLU A 497 7.63 -11.56 13.95
C GLU A 497 7.68 -12.92 14.65
N GLY A 498 7.63 -13.99 13.86
CA GLY A 498 7.61 -15.37 14.37
C GLY A 498 6.23 -15.88 14.77
N LEU A 499 5.23 -15.02 14.94
CA LEU A 499 3.84 -15.41 15.17
C LEU A 499 3.07 -15.52 13.84
N GLY A 500 3.51 -16.40 12.96
CA GLY A 500 2.80 -16.71 11.73
C GLY A 500 1.60 -17.66 11.95
N TYR A 501 0.88 -17.96 10.85
CA TYR A 501 -0.34 -18.77 10.90
C TYR A 501 -0.16 -20.14 11.60
N LYS A 502 0.97 -20.84 11.35
CA LYS A 502 1.29 -22.12 12.00
C LYS A 502 1.52 -21.98 13.51
N ALA A 503 2.17 -20.90 13.94
CA ALA A 503 2.38 -20.63 15.36
C ALA A 503 1.07 -20.30 16.07
N ALA A 504 0.18 -19.50 15.45
CA ALA A 504 -1.15 -19.23 16.00
C ALA A 504 -1.99 -20.52 16.20
N ILE A 505 -1.96 -21.42 15.21
CA ILE A 505 -2.61 -22.75 15.34
C ILE A 505 -2.01 -23.51 16.50
N ALA A 506 -0.69 -23.64 16.61
CA ALA A 506 -0.03 -24.38 17.65
C ALA A 506 -0.32 -23.82 19.05
N LEU A 507 -0.39 -22.50 19.21
CA LEU A 507 -0.76 -21.87 20.48
C LEU A 507 -2.16 -22.28 20.95
N LEU A 508 -3.13 -22.30 20.02
CA LEU A 508 -4.51 -22.71 20.29
C LEU A 508 -4.63 -24.20 20.55
N GLU A 509 -4.02 -25.05 19.72
CA GLU A 509 -4.08 -26.50 19.84
C GLU A 509 -3.39 -27.02 21.12
N CYS A 510 -2.29 -26.39 21.53
CA CYS A 510 -1.62 -26.69 22.79
C CYS A 510 -2.33 -26.08 24.01
N GLY A 511 -3.41 -25.33 23.83
CA GLY A 511 -4.14 -24.64 24.91
C GLY A 511 -3.33 -23.60 25.65
N LEU A 512 -2.34 -23.00 25.01
CA LEU A 512 -1.48 -21.97 25.60
C LEU A 512 -2.15 -20.60 25.59
N VAL A 513 -3.07 -20.37 24.66
CA VAL A 513 -3.93 -19.19 24.57
C VAL A 513 -5.37 -19.64 24.35
N GLN A 514 -6.32 -18.96 24.95
CA GLN A 514 -7.76 -19.17 24.79
C GLN A 514 -8.40 -18.10 23.91
N ASP A 515 -7.82 -16.91 23.91
CA ASP A 515 -8.18 -15.79 23.05
C ASP A 515 -6.94 -14.91 22.82
N GLU A 516 -7.09 -13.85 22.01
CA GLU A 516 -6.04 -12.88 21.72
C GLU A 516 -5.56 -12.11 22.96
N GLY A 517 -6.34 -12.08 24.03
CA GLY A 517 -5.99 -11.44 25.30
C GLY A 517 -4.82 -12.12 26.00
N ASP A 518 -4.64 -13.44 25.83
CA ASP A 518 -3.61 -14.22 26.52
C ASP A 518 -2.23 -14.06 25.86
N LEU A 519 -2.15 -13.50 24.67
CA LEU A 519 -0.93 -13.48 23.85
C LEU A 519 0.25 -12.80 24.56
N PHE A 520 0.02 -11.63 25.16
CA PHE A 520 1.08 -10.86 25.81
C PHE A 520 1.49 -11.37 27.20
N ALA A 521 0.78 -12.37 27.69
CA ALA A 521 1.12 -13.07 28.95
C ALA A 521 1.90 -14.38 28.71
N LEU A 522 2.23 -14.73 27.45
CA LEU A 522 2.97 -15.93 27.10
C LEU A 522 4.38 -15.91 27.74
N THR A 523 4.78 -17.04 28.31
CA THR A 523 6.08 -17.24 28.92
C THR A 523 6.87 -18.35 28.27
N ALA A 524 8.19 -18.38 28.47
CA ALA A 524 9.04 -19.46 28.00
C ALA A 524 8.60 -20.81 28.55
N ASP A 525 8.24 -20.89 29.85
CA ASP A 525 7.75 -22.13 30.49
C ASP A 525 6.43 -22.63 29.88
N ALA A 526 5.57 -21.71 29.44
CA ALA A 526 4.35 -22.07 28.76
C ALA A 526 4.65 -22.70 27.38
N LEU A 527 5.53 -22.09 26.59
CA LEU A 527 5.91 -22.60 25.28
C LEU A 527 6.64 -23.95 25.34
N LEU A 528 7.38 -24.25 26.41
CA LEU A 528 8.04 -25.53 26.59
C LEU A 528 7.05 -26.72 26.64
N ARG A 529 5.77 -26.46 26.89
CA ARG A 529 4.72 -27.49 26.89
C ARG A 529 4.17 -27.86 25.52
N CYS A 530 4.56 -27.09 24.48
CA CYS A 530 4.06 -27.31 23.13
C CYS A 530 5.19 -27.78 22.20
N PRO A 531 5.08 -28.96 21.58
CA PRO A 531 6.13 -29.52 20.72
C PRO A 531 6.53 -28.65 19.55
N PHE A 532 5.60 -27.83 19.04
CA PHE A 532 5.87 -26.92 17.93
C PHE A 532 6.96 -25.88 18.26
N PHE A 533 7.03 -25.43 19.51
CA PHE A 533 7.96 -24.41 19.97
C PHE A 533 9.23 -25.00 20.60
N THR A 534 9.33 -26.32 20.70
CA THR A 534 10.44 -26.98 21.37
C THR A 534 11.32 -27.77 20.40
N ARG A 535 12.53 -28.04 20.85
CA ARG A 535 13.50 -28.93 20.23
C ARG A 535 14.03 -29.93 21.25
N GLU A 536 14.53 -31.06 20.78
CA GLU A 536 15.24 -32.00 21.59
C GLU A 536 16.46 -31.37 22.29
N PRO A 537 16.75 -31.76 23.54
CA PRO A 537 17.88 -31.24 24.28
C PRO A 537 19.21 -31.62 23.61
N GLY A 538 20.15 -30.66 23.57
CA GLY A 538 21.52 -30.90 23.14
C GLY A 538 22.38 -31.53 24.23
N LYS A 539 23.63 -31.85 23.90
CA LYS A 539 24.59 -32.42 24.83
C LYS A 539 24.82 -31.48 26.04
N GLY A 540 24.37 -31.88 27.24
CA GLY A 540 24.49 -31.08 28.47
C GLY A 540 23.27 -30.22 28.79
N GLU A 541 22.20 -30.28 28.01
CA GLU A 541 20.90 -29.67 28.30
C GLU A 541 19.99 -30.70 28.94
N GLU A 542 19.18 -30.33 29.91
CA GLU A 542 18.15 -31.16 30.53
C GLU A 542 16.77 -30.77 30.06
N GLY A 543 16.00 -31.72 29.52
CA GLY A 543 14.63 -31.54 29.06
C GLY A 543 14.49 -30.77 27.72
N PRO A 544 13.26 -30.58 27.22
CA PRO A 544 12.98 -29.85 26.01
C PRO A 544 13.49 -28.40 26.06
N GLN A 545 14.02 -27.89 24.98
CA GLN A 545 14.50 -26.53 24.85
C GLN A 545 13.65 -25.76 23.85
N LEU A 546 13.48 -24.46 24.03
CA LEU A 546 12.80 -23.62 23.03
C LEU A 546 13.62 -23.55 21.75
N THR A 547 12.93 -23.58 20.61
CA THR A 547 13.54 -23.23 19.32
C THR A 547 13.95 -21.76 19.31
N GLU A 548 14.92 -21.39 18.49
CA GLU A 548 15.32 -19.98 18.32
C GLU A 548 14.16 -19.11 17.82
N ASN A 549 13.34 -19.64 16.92
CA ASN A 549 12.12 -18.96 16.46
C ASN A 549 11.14 -18.69 17.61
N ALA A 550 10.98 -19.61 18.53
CA ALA A 550 10.12 -19.41 19.70
C ALA A 550 10.69 -18.35 20.67
N LYS A 551 12.00 -18.32 20.85
CA LYS A 551 12.67 -17.26 21.65
C LYS A 551 12.53 -15.91 20.98
N GLY A 552 12.77 -15.83 19.66
CA GLY A 552 12.57 -14.62 18.87
C GLY A 552 11.14 -14.11 18.96
N MET A 553 10.14 -15.00 18.79
CA MET A 553 8.73 -14.66 18.93
C MET A 553 8.40 -14.06 20.30
N LEU A 554 8.92 -14.63 21.41
CA LEU A 554 8.70 -14.06 22.74
C LEU A 554 9.32 -12.69 22.90
N ALA A 555 10.51 -12.47 22.34
CA ALA A 555 11.15 -11.16 22.35
C ALA A 555 10.34 -10.12 21.55
N GLN A 556 9.78 -10.52 20.42
CA GLN A 556 8.89 -9.68 19.61
C GLN A 556 7.56 -9.38 20.33
N ILE A 557 6.96 -10.36 21.02
CA ILE A 557 5.76 -10.14 21.84
C ILE A 557 6.05 -9.11 22.95
N GLU A 558 7.22 -9.19 23.60
CA GLU A 558 7.59 -8.23 24.63
C GLU A 558 7.80 -6.82 24.05
N ALA A 559 8.53 -6.71 22.94
CA ALA A 559 8.74 -5.43 22.27
C ALA A 559 7.43 -4.81 21.75
N ALA A 560 6.47 -5.64 21.35
CA ALA A 560 5.17 -5.18 20.84
C ALA A 560 4.31 -4.50 21.93
N LYS A 561 4.56 -4.74 23.22
CA LYS A 561 3.83 -4.07 24.31
C LYS A 561 3.98 -2.56 24.32
N ASP A 562 5.11 -2.03 23.82
CA ASP A 562 5.41 -0.60 23.75
C ASP A 562 4.90 0.08 22.47
N ARG A 563 4.23 -0.65 21.60
CA ARG A 563 3.64 -0.08 20.37
C ARG A 563 2.61 1.00 20.70
N PRO A 564 2.46 2.06 19.86
CA PRO A 564 1.50 3.13 20.10
C PRO A 564 0.05 2.63 20.13
N LEU A 565 -0.81 3.34 20.86
CA LEU A 565 -2.21 2.99 21.12
C LEU A 565 -3.00 2.62 19.85
N TRP A 566 -2.78 3.35 18.74
CA TRP A 566 -3.52 3.08 17.52
C TRP A 566 -3.30 1.65 16.98
N ARG A 567 -2.11 1.08 17.16
CA ARG A 567 -1.81 -0.30 16.77
C ARG A 567 -2.59 -1.31 17.62
N ALA A 568 -2.73 -1.04 18.90
CA ALA A 568 -3.58 -1.86 19.78
C ALA A 568 -5.05 -1.80 19.34
N LEU A 569 -5.56 -0.62 18.96
CA LEU A 569 -6.92 -0.47 18.45
C LEU A 569 -7.14 -1.28 17.15
N VAL A 570 -6.21 -1.24 16.21
CA VAL A 570 -6.27 -2.06 14.99
C VAL A 570 -6.24 -3.56 15.34
N ALA A 571 -5.37 -3.96 16.28
CA ALA A 571 -5.22 -5.35 16.69
C ALA A 571 -6.48 -5.95 17.32
N LEU A 572 -7.32 -5.11 17.98
CA LEU A 572 -8.61 -5.54 18.55
C LEU A 572 -9.63 -5.97 17.50
N SER A 573 -9.36 -5.78 16.22
CA SER A 573 -10.24 -6.19 15.11
C SER A 573 -11.67 -5.60 15.19
N ILE A 574 -11.80 -4.39 15.72
CA ILE A 574 -13.07 -3.66 15.77
C ILE A 574 -13.51 -3.36 14.34
N ARG A 575 -14.75 -3.69 13.99
CA ARG A 575 -15.24 -3.46 12.63
C ARG A 575 -15.20 -1.97 12.29
N HIS A 576 -14.87 -1.68 11.05
CA HIS A 576 -14.74 -0.31 10.51
C HIS A 576 -13.61 0.53 11.14
N VAL A 577 -12.90 0.03 12.16
CA VAL A 577 -11.74 0.69 12.75
C VAL A 577 -10.48 0.20 12.07
N GLY A 578 -10.09 0.89 10.99
CA GLY A 578 -8.81 0.69 10.32
C GLY A 578 -7.71 1.59 10.90
N PRO A 579 -6.47 1.53 10.36
CA PRO A 579 -5.34 2.33 10.85
C PRO A 579 -5.64 3.83 10.94
N THR A 580 -6.28 4.41 9.93
CA THR A 580 -6.62 5.85 9.90
C THR A 580 -7.55 6.26 11.03
N ALA A 581 -8.66 5.53 11.22
CA ALA A 581 -9.59 5.81 12.32
C ALA A 581 -8.94 5.55 13.69
N ALA A 582 -8.13 4.49 13.81
CA ALA A 582 -7.40 4.17 15.02
C ALA A 582 -6.39 5.26 15.40
N GLN A 583 -5.64 5.80 14.43
CA GLN A 583 -4.72 6.92 14.62
C GLN A 583 -5.43 8.20 15.06
N ALA A 584 -6.56 8.52 14.41
CA ALA A 584 -7.37 9.67 14.79
C ALA A 584 -7.91 9.54 16.22
N LEU A 585 -8.48 8.38 16.58
CA LEU A 585 -8.97 8.10 17.93
C LEU A 585 -7.84 8.17 18.98
N ALA A 586 -6.67 7.60 18.68
CA ALA A 586 -5.51 7.64 19.58
C ALA A 586 -5.00 9.06 19.78
N ARG A 587 -4.91 9.86 18.72
CA ARG A 587 -4.48 11.26 18.76
C ARG A 587 -5.44 12.13 19.60
N ASP A 588 -6.75 12.02 19.32
CA ASP A 588 -7.74 12.93 19.89
C ASP A 588 -8.17 12.52 21.31
N LEU A 589 -8.29 11.22 21.60
CA LEU A 589 -8.73 10.69 22.89
C LEU A 589 -7.56 10.19 23.77
N GLY A 590 -6.43 9.81 23.21
CA GLY A 590 -5.18 9.55 23.92
C GLY A 590 -5.12 8.25 24.72
N SER A 591 -6.23 7.57 25.00
CA SER A 591 -6.23 6.30 25.75
C SER A 591 -7.44 5.44 25.41
N ILE A 592 -7.28 4.12 25.57
CA ILE A 592 -8.39 3.19 25.36
C ILE A 592 -9.54 3.44 26.35
N ASP A 593 -9.23 3.88 27.58
CA ASP A 593 -10.25 4.20 28.59
C ASP A 593 -11.07 5.42 28.18
N ALA A 594 -10.44 6.43 27.60
CA ALA A 594 -11.16 7.60 27.08
C ALA A 594 -12.04 7.21 25.87
N ILE A 595 -11.57 6.34 24.99
CA ILE A 595 -12.35 5.81 23.87
C ILE A 595 -13.56 5.00 24.37
N MET A 596 -13.36 4.13 25.35
CA MET A 596 -14.42 3.32 25.97
C MET A 596 -15.48 4.18 26.67
N ALA A 597 -15.09 5.31 27.28
CA ALA A 597 -15.98 6.20 28.00
C ALA A 597 -16.65 7.26 27.12
N ALA A 598 -16.18 7.42 25.88
CA ALA A 598 -16.67 8.47 24.97
C ALA A 598 -18.13 8.23 24.55
N THR A 599 -18.92 9.31 24.47
CA THR A 599 -20.27 9.25 23.92
C THR A 599 -20.23 9.13 22.40
N PRO A 600 -21.34 8.69 21.73
CA PRO A 600 -21.39 8.66 20.26
C PRO A 600 -20.98 9.99 19.63
N GLU A 601 -21.50 11.10 20.17
CA GLU A 601 -21.22 12.44 19.65
C GLU A 601 -19.75 12.84 19.82
N GLN A 602 -19.08 12.39 20.89
CA GLN A 602 -17.67 12.60 21.09
C GLN A 602 -16.82 11.79 20.09
N LEU A 603 -17.20 10.53 19.86
CA LEU A 603 -16.54 9.69 18.84
C LEU A 603 -16.72 10.27 17.43
N GLU A 604 -17.93 10.70 17.08
CA GLU A 604 -18.23 11.33 15.78
C GLU A 604 -17.53 12.70 15.59
N SER A 605 -17.13 13.35 16.68
CA SER A 605 -16.38 14.62 16.60
C SER A 605 -14.90 14.42 16.19
N VAL A 606 -14.40 13.19 16.29
CA VAL A 606 -13.05 12.83 15.83
C VAL A 606 -13.03 12.81 14.30
N GLU A 607 -12.08 13.50 13.71
CA GLU A 607 -11.94 13.57 12.25
C GLU A 607 -11.72 12.17 11.65
N GLY A 608 -12.51 11.79 10.65
CA GLY A 608 -12.47 10.46 10.04
C GLY A 608 -13.28 9.37 10.78
N VAL A 609 -13.93 9.71 11.91
CA VAL A 609 -14.82 8.79 12.64
C VAL A 609 -16.28 9.21 12.42
N GLY A 610 -17.01 8.43 11.61
CA GLY A 610 -18.44 8.64 11.38
C GLY A 610 -19.30 7.79 12.32
N GLY A 611 -20.64 7.98 12.23
CA GLY A 611 -21.62 7.27 13.09
C GLY A 611 -21.48 5.75 13.05
N VAL A 612 -21.15 5.16 11.89
CA VAL A 612 -20.94 3.70 11.76
C VAL A 612 -19.75 3.21 12.58
N ILE A 613 -18.64 3.98 12.60
CA ILE A 613 -17.46 3.64 13.40
C ILE A 613 -17.75 3.84 14.89
N ALA A 614 -18.43 4.93 15.24
CA ALA A 614 -18.82 5.21 16.61
C ALA A 614 -19.74 4.13 17.19
N GLU A 615 -20.75 3.70 16.42
CA GLU A 615 -21.65 2.59 16.79
C GLU A 615 -20.86 1.28 16.96
N ALA A 616 -19.98 0.93 16.00
CA ALA A 616 -19.17 -0.28 16.06
C ALA A 616 -18.23 -0.32 17.28
N LEU A 617 -17.63 0.82 17.64
CA LEU A 617 -16.82 0.94 18.86
C LEU A 617 -17.65 0.67 20.12
N GLN A 618 -18.84 1.29 20.23
CA GLN A 618 -19.71 1.11 21.37
C GLN A 618 -20.24 -0.31 21.50
N GLU A 619 -20.71 -0.91 20.40
CA GLU A 619 -21.14 -2.30 20.36
C GLU A 619 -20.01 -3.24 20.78
N TRP A 620 -18.80 -3.01 20.26
CA TRP A 620 -17.64 -3.85 20.59
C TRP A 620 -17.28 -3.76 22.08
N PHE A 621 -17.19 -2.57 22.65
CA PHE A 621 -16.90 -2.40 24.08
C PHE A 621 -18.08 -2.73 25.00
N ALA A 622 -19.31 -2.84 24.49
CA ALA A 622 -20.46 -3.34 25.26
C ALA A 622 -20.33 -4.84 25.61
N GLU A 623 -19.64 -5.61 24.77
CA GLU A 623 -19.40 -7.03 24.97
C GLU A 623 -18.44 -7.30 26.15
N PRO A 624 -18.84 -8.05 27.20
CA PRO A 624 -18.00 -8.26 28.38
C PRO A 624 -16.66 -8.92 28.05
N TRP A 625 -16.64 -9.93 27.17
CA TRP A 625 -15.41 -10.66 26.86
C TRP A 625 -14.40 -9.81 26.06
N HIS A 626 -14.84 -8.84 25.28
CA HIS A 626 -13.95 -7.88 24.61
C HIS A 626 -13.23 -7.02 25.65
N ARG A 627 -13.94 -6.56 26.67
CA ARG A 627 -13.32 -5.83 27.78
C ARG A 627 -12.33 -6.72 28.55
N GLU A 628 -12.65 -8.01 28.72
CA GLU A 628 -11.72 -8.98 29.32
C GLU A 628 -10.40 -9.07 28.53
N VAL A 629 -10.45 -9.04 27.19
CA VAL A 629 -9.24 -8.99 26.32
C VAL A 629 -8.42 -7.74 26.61
N VAL A 630 -9.04 -6.56 26.66
CA VAL A 630 -8.36 -5.31 26.98
C VAL A 630 -7.71 -5.35 28.37
N GLU A 631 -8.41 -5.88 29.38
CA GLU A 631 -7.87 -6.01 30.72
C GLU A 631 -6.71 -7.03 30.81
N LYS A 632 -6.76 -8.11 30.05
CA LYS A 632 -5.64 -9.05 29.92
C LYS A 632 -4.40 -8.35 29.32
N TRP A 633 -4.60 -7.54 28.27
CA TRP A 633 -3.52 -6.77 27.68
C TRP A 633 -2.94 -5.75 28.65
N ARG A 634 -3.81 -5.03 29.39
CA ARG A 634 -3.42 -4.11 30.44
C ARG A 634 -2.57 -4.78 31.51
N ALA A 635 -3.05 -5.93 32.02
CA ALA A 635 -2.35 -6.71 33.04
C ALA A 635 -1.01 -7.26 32.55
N ALA A 636 -0.88 -7.54 31.25
CA ALA A 636 0.37 -7.97 30.62
C ALA A 636 1.34 -6.82 30.30
N GLY A 637 0.94 -5.57 30.52
CA GLY A 637 1.78 -4.38 30.32
C GLY A 637 1.75 -3.79 28.90
N VAL A 638 0.72 -4.11 28.10
CA VAL A 638 0.53 -3.46 26.78
C VAL A 638 0.21 -2.00 26.96
N ARG A 639 0.85 -1.14 26.18
CA ARG A 639 0.62 0.30 26.15
C ARG A 639 -0.75 0.60 25.55
N LEU A 640 -1.70 1.00 26.42
CA LEU A 640 -3.08 1.32 26.06
C LEU A 640 -3.40 2.82 26.22
N ALA A 641 -2.36 3.63 26.35
CA ALA A 641 -2.44 5.08 26.35
C ALA A 641 -1.16 5.64 25.72
N ASP A 642 -1.29 6.63 24.87
CA ASP A 642 -0.16 7.39 24.38
C ASP A 642 0.11 8.52 25.36
N GLU A 643 1.38 8.80 25.63
CA GLU A 643 1.75 9.99 26.38
C GLU A 643 1.22 11.19 25.58
N ARG A 644 0.21 11.87 26.14
CA ARG A 644 -0.04 13.21 25.68
C ARG A 644 1.29 13.94 25.86
N SER A 645 1.86 14.43 24.77
CA SER A 645 2.82 15.50 24.93
C SER A 645 2.08 16.58 25.75
N ASP A 646 2.43 16.69 27.03
CA ASP A 646 2.11 17.85 27.85
C ASP A 646 2.91 19.07 27.32
N SER A 647 2.71 19.37 26.04
CA SER A 647 2.79 20.73 25.59
C SER A 647 1.54 21.36 26.20
N GLY A 648 1.73 22.16 27.24
CA GLY A 648 0.69 23.03 27.81
C GLY A 648 -0.08 23.73 26.69
N PRO A 649 -1.19 24.42 26.97
CA PRO A 649 -2.04 24.96 25.93
C PRO A 649 -1.17 25.51 24.80
N GLY A 650 -1.27 24.87 23.63
CA GLY A 650 -0.38 25.20 22.50
C GLY A 650 -0.55 26.68 22.17
N THR A 651 0.47 27.36 21.69
CA THR A 651 0.44 28.79 21.33
C THR A 651 -0.72 29.11 20.38
N LEU A 652 -1.30 28.10 19.73
CA LEU A 652 -2.43 28.20 18.78
C LEU A 652 -3.70 27.47 19.22
N ASP A 653 -3.82 27.14 20.50
CA ASP A 653 -5.02 26.45 20.99
C ASP A 653 -6.28 27.31 20.78
N GLY A 654 -7.29 26.69 20.13
CA GLY A 654 -8.53 27.36 19.72
C GLY A 654 -8.45 28.19 18.44
N VAL A 655 -7.30 28.30 17.79
CA VAL A 655 -7.09 29.04 16.54
C VAL A 655 -7.38 28.12 15.32
N THR A 656 -8.26 28.59 14.42
CA THR A 656 -8.57 27.88 13.18
C THR A 656 -7.92 28.58 11.98
N VAL A 657 -7.04 27.86 11.27
CA VAL A 657 -6.28 28.36 10.14
C VAL A 657 -6.72 27.66 8.85
N VAL A 658 -6.83 28.40 7.76
CA VAL A 658 -6.98 27.84 6.41
C VAL A 658 -5.70 28.18 5.62
N ILE A 659 -5.12 27.16 4.95
CA ILE A 659 -3.91 27.32 4.16
C ILE A 659 -4.26 27.16 2.68
N THR A 660 -3.81 28.08 1.83
CA THR A 660 -4.01 28.05 0.38
C THR A 660 -2.73 28.41 -0.36
N GLY A 661 -2.41 27.62 -1.39
CA GLY A 661 -1.15 27.77 -2.13
C GLY A 661 0.06 27.19 -1.39
N SER A 662 1.26 27.36 -1.97
CA SER A 662 2.56 27.04 -1.35
C SER A 662 3.14 28.31 -0.76
N LEU A 663 3.70 28.24 0.45
CA LEU A 663 4.43 29.32 1.10
C LEU A 663 5.93 29.13 0.90
N GLU A 664 6.66 30.21 0.75
CA GLU A 664 8.12 30.14 0.69
C GLU A 664 8.69 29.59 2.00
N GLY A 665 9.36 28.41 1.89
CA GLY A 665 9.92 27.71 3.04
C GLY A 665 8.96 26.75 3.75
N PHE A 666 7.72 26.57 3.25
CA PHE A 666 6.77 25.57 3.77
C PHE A 666 5.97 24.95 2.64
N THR A 667 5.91 23.66 2.58
CA THR A 667 4.83 22.99 1.86
C THR A 667 3.52 23.19 2.61
N ARG A 668 2.39 22.99 1.96
CA ARG A 668 1.07 23.09 2.61
C ARG A 668 0.94 22.14 3.79
N ASP A 669 1.51 20.94 3.67
CA ASP A 669 1.44 19.90 4.70
C ASP A 669 2.34 20.22 5.89
N GLU A 670 3.55 20.74 5.65
CA GLU A 670 4.44 21.24 6.71
C GLU A 670 3.82 22.44 7.44
N ALA A 671 3.20 23.37 6.71
CA ALA A 671 2.49 24.47 7.32
C ALA A 671 1.29 23.99 8.16
N SER A 672 0.57 22.96 7.68
CA SER A 672 -0.54 22.36 8.42
C SER A 672 -0.05 21.63 9.66
N ALA A 673 1.00 20.83 9.55
CA ALA A 673 1.63 20.14 10.66
C ALA A 673 2.13 21.13 11.72
N ALA A 674 2.82 22.20 11.33
CA ALA A 674 3.34 23.23 12.24
C ALA A 674 2.23 23.94 13.03
N VAL A 675 1.06 24.15 12.44
CA VAL A 675 -0.11 24.71 13.14
C VAL A 675 -0.68 23.67 14.13
N GLN A 676 -0.81 22.40 13.72
CA GLN A 676 -1.37 21.33 14.55
C GLN A 676 -0.47 20.97 15.73
N GLU A 677 0.86 20.93 15.54
CA GLU A 677 1.85 20.73 16.62
C GLU A 677 1.73 21.78 17.75
N ARG A 678 1.19 22.96 17.41
CA ARG A 678 0.99 24.07 18.35
C ARG A 678 -0.43 24.16 18.90
N GLY A 679 -1.26 23.12 18.69
CA GLY A 679 -2.63 23.05 19.16
C GLY A 679 -3.67 23.76 18.27
N GLY A 680 -3.25 24.33 17.12
CA GLY A 680 -4.13 24.99 16.17
C GLY A 680 -4.90 24.02 15.27
N LYS A 681 -6.07 24.44 14.79
CA LYS A 681 -6.92 23.68 13.88
C LYS A 681 -6.72 24.14 12.44
N VAL A 682 -6.41 23.21 11.53
CA VAL A 682 -6.36 23.50 10.09
C VAL A 682 -7.70 23.10 9.45
N SER A 683 -8.31 24.01 8.68
CA SER A 683 -9.58 23.78 7.98
C SER A 683 -9.42 23.83 6.47
N GLY A 684 -10.11 22.95 5.76
CA GLY A 684 -10.10 22.90 4.30
C GLY A 684 -10.84 24.07 3.61
N SER A 685 -11.72 24.79 4.34
CA SER A 685 -12.52 25.87 3.76
C SER A 685 -12.63 27.08 4.69
N VAL A 686 -12.68 28.27 4.11
CA VAL A 686 -12.86 29.52 4.86
C VAL A 686 -14.32 29.67 5.32
N SER A 687 -14.54 29.99 6.60
CA SER A 687 -15.83 30.23 7.22
C SER A 687 -15.76 31.38 8.24
N LYS A 688 -16.88 31.78 8.84
CA LYS A 688 -16.89 32.77 9.93
C LYS A 688 -16.15 32.32 11.20
N LYS A 689 -15.78 31.05 11.28
CA LYS A 689 -15.00 30.46 12.39
C LYS A 689 -13.51 30.36 12.06
N THR A 690 -13.09 30.84 10.89
CA THR A 690 -11.68 30.86 10.47
C THR A 690 -11.01 32.09 11.03
N ASP A 691 -9.94 31.93 11.81
CA ASP A 691 -9.20 33.03 12.40
C ASP A 691 -8.18 33.63 11.44
N PHE A 692 -7.56 32.79 10.60
CA PHE A 692 -6.57 33.24 9.61
C PHE A 692 -6.67 32.44 8.31
N LEU A 693 -6.46 33.14 7.18
CA LEU A 693 -6.09 32.52 5.91
C LEU A 693 -4.60 32.74 5.68
N VAL A 694 -3.87 31.65 5.45
CA VAL A 694 -2.46 31.69 5.07
C VAL A 694 -2.35 31.53 3.57
N ALA A 695 -1.75 32.54 2.87
CA ALA A 695 -1.61 32.55 1.41
C ALA A 695 -0.30 33.24 0.98
N ALA A 696 0.32 32.75 -0.09
CA ALA A 696 1.53 33.36 -0.69
C ALA A 696 1.17 34.52 -1.63
N GLY A 697 0.80 35.67 -1.08
CA GLY A 697 0.44 36.86 -1.85
C GLY A 697 -1.03 36.93 -2.30
N GLU A 698 -1.39 37.93 -3.11
CA GLU A 698 -2.74 38.07 -3.67
C GLU A 698 -3.04 36.88 -4.59
N SER A 699 -4.09 36.13 -4.27
CA SER A 699 -4.48 34.91 -4.98
C SER A 699 -5.89 35.06 -5.52
N THR A 700 -6.11 34.65 -6.76
CA THR A 700 -7.45 34.53 -7.38
C THR A 700 -8.20 33.28 -6.92
N SER A 701 -7.74 32.61 -5.86
CA SER A 701 -8.40 31.40 -5.34
C SER A 701 -9.74 31.76 -4.66
N SER A 702 -10.72 30.88 -4.83
CA SER A 702 -12.05 31.03 -4.18
C SER A 702 -11.98 31.12 -2.65
N LYS A 703 -10.91 30.60 -2.03
CA LYS A 703 -10.64 30.72 -0.58
C LYS A 703 -10.18 32.13 -0.22
N TYR A 704 -9.34 32.75 -1.06
CA TYR A 704 -8.86 34.11 -0.85
C TYR A 704 -10.01 35.12 -0.97
N GLU A 705 -10.81 35.04 -2.04
CA GLU A 705 -11.99 35.90 -2.24
C GLU A 705 -12.98 35.75 -1.07
N LYS A 706 -13.17 34.53 -0.58
CA LYS A 706 -14.08 34.26 0.53
C LYS A 706 -13.55 34.79 1.87
N ALA A 707 -12.23 34.76 2.09
CA ALA A 707 -11.59 35.35 3.27
C ALA A 707 -11.77 36.86 3.29
N VAL A 708 -11.52 37.51 2.16
CA VAL A 708 -11.75 38.98 1.97
C VAL A 708 -13.22 39.30 2.25
N ALA A 709 -14.16 38.54 1.65
CA ALA A 709 -15.60 38.78 1.83
C ALA A 709 -16.09 38.60 3.28
N LEU A 710 -15.44 37.73 4.05
CA LEU A 710 -15.77 37.46 5.45
C LEU A 710 -14.94 38.28 6.45
N GLY A 711 -13.99 39.08 5.99
CA GLY A 711 -13.08 39.86 6.83
C GLY A 711 -12.11 38.98 7.63
N VAL A 712 -11.74 37.80 7.11
CA VAL A 712 -10.76 36.91 7.75
C VAL A 712 -9.36 37.45 7.47
N PRO A 713 -8.51 37.67 8.49
CA PRO A 713 -7.14 38.11 8.32
C PRO A 713 -6.33 37.19 7.40
N ILE A 714 -5.58 37.77 6.45
CA ILE A 714 -4.76 37.00 5.50
C ILE A 714 -3.30 37.19 5.90
N LEU A 715 -2.59 36.07 6.03
CA LEU A 715 -1.19 36.02 6.41
C LEU A 715 -0.33 35.57 5.23
N GLY A 716 0.71 36.33 4.92
CA GLY A 716 1.83 35.90 4.11
C GLY A 716 2.84 35.08 4.94
N VAL A 717 4.02 34.82 4.36
CA VAL A 717 5.07 34.01 5.03
C VAL A 717 5.49 34.58 6.39
N GLU A 718 5.70 35.90 6.47
CA GLU A 718 6.10 36.57 7.70
C GLU A 718 5.00 36.49 8.79
N GLY A 719 3.76 36.75 8.40
CA GLY A 719 2.60 36.62 9.28
C GLY A 719 2.39 35.20 9.78
N PHE A 720 2.66 34.21 8.90
CA PHE A 720 2.56 32.80 9.28
C PHE A 720 3.66 32.38 10.25
N ARG A 721 4.91 32.84 10.04
CA ARG A 721 6.00 32.61 11.01
C ARG A 721 5.69 33.23 12.37
N ALA A 722 5.21 34.49 12.39
CA ALA A 722 4.79 35.13 13.63
C ALA A 722 3.64 34.39 14.32
N LEU A 723 2.71 33.79 13.54
CA LEU A 723 1.65 32.94 14.07
C LEU A 723 2.24 31.71 14.80
N LEU A 724 3.22 31.06 14.18
CA LEU A 724 3.83 29.84 14.73
C LEU A 724 4.71 30.15 15.97
N ASP A 725 5.46 31.25 15.95
CA ASP A 725 6.47 31.57 16.97
C ASP A 725 5.88 32.39 18.14
N ASP A 726 5.03 33.38 17.84
CA ASP A 726 4.53 34.37 18.79
C ASP A 726 3.01 34.31 19.03
N GLY A 727 2.29 33.47 18.28
CA GLY A 727 0.87 33.21 18.45
C GLY A 727 -0.07 34.16 17.69
N ALA A 728 -1.39 33.96 17.91
CA ALA A 728 -2.45 34.59 17.14
C ALA A 728 -2.46 36.14 17.20
N ASP A 729 -2.12 36.73 18.34
CA ASP A 729 -2.15 38.19 18.51
C ASP A 729 -1.05 38.90 17.72
N ALA A 730 0.15 38.30 17.69
CA ALA A 730 1.25 38.80 16.86
C ALA A 730 0.93 38.72 15.37
N ALA A 731 0.36 37.60 14.93
CA ALA A 731 -0.10 37.42 13.55
C ALA A 731 -1.19 38.42 13.14
N ARG A 732 -2.14 38.73 14.03
CA ARG A 732 -3.19 39.75 13.78
C ARG A 732 -2.60 41.15 13.60
N ALA A 733 -1.58 41.48 14.40
CA ALA A 733 -0.90 42.77 14.27
C ALA A 733 -0.23 42.96 12.88
N ILE A 734 0.37 41.92 12.34
CA ILE A 734 0.96 41.93 11.00
C ILE A 734 -0.12 41.97 9.92
N ALA A 735 -1.19 41.17 10.01
CA ALA A 735 -2.27 41.17 9.05
C ALA A 735 -3.02 42.52 8.92
N SER A 736 -3.04 43.31 10.00
CA SER A 736 -3.68 44.64 10.00
C SER A 736 -2.79 45.77 9.47
N SER A 737 -1.49 45.50 9.26
CA SER A 737 -0.52 46.44 8.74
C SER A 737 -0.27 46.28 7.23
N THR A 738 -0.80 45.24 6.59
CA THR A 738 -0.82 44.99 5.14
C THR A 738 -2.20 45.20 4.57
#